data_be56ee5421c9bb317cf19572f4b0ee2a
#
_entry.id   be56ee5421c9bb317cf19572f4b0ee2a
#
_cell.length_a   1.000
_cell.length_b   1.000
_cell.length_c   1.000
_cell.angle_alpha   90.00
_cell.angle_beta   90.00
_cell.angle_gamma   90.00
#
_symmetry.space_group_name_H-M   'P 1'
#
loop_
_entity.id
_entity.type
_entity.pdbx_description
1 polymer ?
#
loop_
_entity_poly.entity_id
_entity_poly.type
_entity_poly.pdbx_seq_one_letter_code
_entity_poly.pdbx_strand_id
1 'polypeptide(L)'
;MQRGRRRRSSVWECFEQVGTSNVVSCKKCYAQLKYCGASTSTMMAHMTKHMSNTPLEEEEDEKPLISTVPCTEKGHTSNSEVTQAANMSSNTEATTPPPERDHGEKKRSRRSSVWDVFIKVDDEVHCTMCDTKLKYKSSTTSMMYHVRSKHSEKDNTSNEGGTLVTHTEVTELICRMIEKDMMPISVVDGEGFRELLAQIVNGYKMPSAGVVTRFIEGHFHEKTEELRVQLGKVEKVAITADFWAALPFQRYVTVACSFITEDWKGRTAVLQTHMLSEDHITTESITEKLLSTVQAWGIAGKVTACIHNDKENILSGKACAHVTWDFAACFAMTLHLAVTDGLSEDLIRIIAAAGRLALHFIHNTMAREALEQKQVQMCLPLHKLINSDQARWETICDMFERLLEQRWAIKAVLSDRTITSKKEAQALEMEDDSWQIIENFTPVLATLKWATTVVSAETETSISNIYPITFSLIQTHLVPKESDVEQVRWFKMKVQESLRNHMEIDSNELASKPALVASILDPRHKHLSFLTPAGKLAAKVKLHELVSKLDTMTTTGVLKDEQQETPVTPDISQQVLASNLRSDTKNTMMLLLGNNYSFSYATDSEAQVDYYLRDIAPSLEINPLDWWKVNKQRFPKLESLARHYLCLPGVSLPSLLSEDGQTFAAMRTRLNPEHVDMLIFVNRNA
;
A
#
# COMPACT_ATOMS: atom_id res chain seq x y z
N MET A 1 50.59 3.16 32.06
CA MET A 1 49.51 3.89 31.36
C MET A 1 49.48 3.48 29.90
N GLN A 2 48.65 2.47 29.57
CA GLN A 2 48.45 2.06 28.18
C GLN A 2 47.36 2.90 27.58
N ARG A 3 47.69 3.63 26.52
CA ARG A 3 46.72 4.39 25.72
C ARG A 3 45.76 3.45 25.04
N GLY A 4 44.48 3.46 25.46
CA GLY A 4 43.41 2.72 24.82
C GLY A 4 43.25 3.09 23.35
N ARG A 5 43.31 2.09 22.46
CA ARG A 5 42.98 2.27 21.02
C ARG A 5 41.54 2.70 20.89
N ARG A 6 41.30 3.83 20.26
CA ARG A 6 39.95 4.31 19.90
C ARG A 6 39.24 3.24 19.05
N ARG A 7 38.10 2.81 19.52
CA ARG A 7 37.18 1.89 18.83
C ARG A 7 36.65 2.59 17.59
N ARG A 8 36.83 1.99 16.41
CA ARG A 8 36.52 2.62 15.11
C ARG A 8 35.12 2.33 14.55
N SER A 9 34.28 1.52 15.23
CA SER A 9 32.97 1.12 14.73
C SER A 9 31.86 1.62 15.66
N SER A 10 30.82 2.24 15.12
CA SER A 10 29.63 2.73 15.84
C SER A 10 28.86 1.63 16.59
N VAL A 11 29.03 0.36 16.20
CA VAL A 11 28.41 -0.77 16.91
C VAL A 11 28.84 -0.84 18.39
N TRP A 12 30.00 -0.31 18.74
CA TRP A 12 30.48 -0.25 20.11
C TRP A 12 29.69 0.66 21.04
N GLU A 13 28.89 1.56 20.49
CA GLU A 13 27.99 2.42 21.25
C GLU A 13 26.83 1.64 21.90
N CYS A 14 26.43 0.56 21.24
CA CYS A 14 25.34 -0.32 21.67
C CYS A 14 25.79 -1.48 22.58
N PHE A 15 27.10 -1.63 22.81
CA PHE A 15 27.65 -2.74 23.62
C PHE A 15 28.61 -2.24 24.68
N GLU A 16 28.66 -2.94 25.80
CA GLU A 16 29.59 -2.70 26.90
C GLU A 16 30.47 -3.92 27.12
N GLN A 17 31.75 -3.72 27.34
CA GLN A 17 32.70 -4.82 27.57
C GLN A 17 32.56 -5.34 29.01
N VAL A 18 32.36 -6.65 29.16
CA VAL A 18 32.23 -7.31 30.47
C VAL A 18 33.61 -7.74 30.97
N GLY A 19 34.15 -6.97 31.91
CA GLY A 19 35.44 -7.25 32.52
C GLY A 19 36.63 -7.18 31.53
N THR A 20 37.65 -7.99 31.74
CA THR A 20 38.86 -8.12 30.89
C THR A 20 38.71 -9.20 29.81
N SER A 21 37.54 -9.84 29.72
CA SER A 21 37.26 -10.95 28.80
C SER A 21 36.83 -10.44 27.42
N ASN A 22 36.93 -11.31 26.40
CA ASN A 22 36.42 -11.05 25.05
C ASN A 22 34.89 -11.21 24.97
N VAL A 23 34.15 -10.68 25.96
CA VAL A 23 32.71 -10.73 26.06
C VAL A 23 32.19 -9.30 26.11
N VAL A 24 31.12 -9.04 25.34
CA VAL A 24 30.39 -7.75 25.34
C VAL A 24 28.92 -8.01 25.69
N SER A 25 28.31 -7.09 26.42
CA SER A 25 26.88 -7.11 26.74
C SER A 25 26.15 -6.11 25.88
N CYS A 26 25.02 -6.49 25.28
CA CYS A 26 24.15 -5.58 24.56
C CYS A 26 23.41 -4.66 25.54
N LYS A 27 23.48 -3.35 25.35
CA LYS A 27 22.79 -2.38 26.21
C LYS A 27 21.25 -2.40 26.10
N LYS A 28 20.70 -3.00 25.02
CA LYS A 28 19.26 -3.08 24.81
C LYS A 28 18.61 -4.29 25.46
N CYS A 29 19.23 -5.48 25.35
CA CYS A 29 18.66 -6.74 25.84
C CYS A 29 19.55 -7.49 26.84
N TYR A 30 20.70 -6.92 27.20
CA TYR A 30 21.70 -7.49 28.13
C TYR A 30 22.31 -8.83 27.72
N ALA A 31 22.02 -9.29 26.49
CA ALA A 31 22.62 -10.52 25.97
C ALA A 31 24.15 -10.40 25.88
N GLN A 32 24.86 -11.40 26.40
CA GLN A 32 26.32 -11.46 26.38
C GLN A 32 26.81 -12.20 25.13
N LEU A 33 27.69 -11.55 24.38
CA LEU A 33 28.25 -12.06 23.13
C LEU A 33 29.76 -12.14 23.22
N LYS A 34 30.33 -13.27 22.74
CA LYS A 34 31.79 -13.40 22.58
C LYS A 34 32.19 -12.72 21.25
N TYR A 35 33.24 -11.90 21.28
CA TYR A 35 33.83 -11.33 20.08
C TYR A 35 35.29 -11.72 19.94
N CYS A 36 35.75 -11.98 18.72
CA CYS A 36 37.14 -12.35 18.43
C CYS A 36 37.89 -11.15 17.85
N GLY A 37 38.83 -10.62 18.63
CA GLY A 37 39.79 -9.61 18.18
C GLY A 37 39.21 -8.33 17.64
N ALA A 38 39.47 -8.01 16.38
CA ALA A 38 39.03 -6.77 15.75
C ALA A 38 37.67 -6.87 15.04
N SER A 39 37.03 -8.02 15.00
CA SER A 39 35.78 -8.25 14.27
C SER A 39 34.56 -7.88 15.12
N THR A 40 33.69 -7.02 14.55
CA THR A 40 32.41 -6.62 15.16
C THR A 40 31.21 -7.33 14.52
N SER A 41 31.45 -8.35 13.68
CA SER A 41 30.38 -9.03 12.90
C SER A 41 29.30 -9.65 13.78
N THR A 42 29.65 -10.28 14.89
CA THR A 42 28.69 -10.87 15.84
C THR A 42 27.82 -9.81 16.51
N MET A 43 28.40 -8.66 16.84
CA MET A 43 27.69 -7.51 17.41
C MET A 43 26.74 -6.89 16.41
N MET A 44 27.16 -6.77 15.14
CA MET A 44 26.30 -6.29 14.04
C MET A 44 25.13 -7.23 13.77
N ALA A 45 25.38 -8.54 13.68
CA ALA A 45 24.32 -9.53 13.47
C ALA A 45 23.29 -9.54 14.61
N HIS A 46 23.74 -9.30 15.85
CA HIS A 46 22.83 -9.14 16.98
C HIS A 46 22.02 -7.84 16.91
N MET A 47 22.63 -6.72 16.48
CA MET A 47 21.93 -5.45 16.30
C MET A 47 20.84 -5.55 15.22
N THR A 48 21.08 -6.30 14.15
CA THR A 48 20.07 -6.51 13.09
C THR A 48 18.81 -7.16 13.63
N LYS A 49 18.90 -8.06 14.64
CA LYS A 49 17.72 -8.64 15.32
C LYS A 49 16.90 -7.61 16.11
N HIS A 50 17.50 -6.52 16.57
CA HIS A 50 16.79 -5.43 17.24
C HIS A 50 16.16 -4.43 16.26
N MET A 51 16.53 -4.49 14.98
CA MET A 51 15.98 -3.62 13.94
C MET A 51 14.83 -4.31 13.17
N SER A 52 14.77 -5.65 13.17
CA SER A 52 13.63 -6.43 12.70
C SER A 52 12.66 -6.60 13.86
N ASN A 53 11.52 -5.91 13.81
CA ASN A 53 10.40 -6.06 14.76
C ASN A 53 9.77 -7.45 14.62
N THR A 54 10.33 -8.44 15.30
CA THR A 54 9.68 -9.74 15.56
C THR A 54 9.43 -9.82 17.06
N PRO A 55 8.19 -10.08 17.53
CA PRO A 55 7.91 -10.26 18.94
C PRO A 55 8.68 -11.49 19.46
N LEU A 56 9.34 -11.33 20.58
CA LEU A 56 9.98 -12.43 21.30
C LEU A 56 8.86 -13.24 21.97
N GLU A 57 8.67 -14.47 21.54
CA GLU A 57 7.96 -15.47 22.33
C GLU A 57 8.75 -15.72 23.60
N GLU A 58 8.09 -15.65 24.75
CA GLU A 58 8.61 -16.01 26.06
C GLU A 58 8.76 -17.52 26.10
N GLU A 59 9.99 -18.05 25.94
CA GLU A 59 10.33 -19.41 26.32
C GLU A 59 10.89 -19.41 27.72
N GLU A 60 10.24 -20.21 28.58
CA GLU A 60 10.62 -20.52 29.95
C GLU A 60 11.99 -21.23 30.05
N ASP A 61 12.70 -20.87 31.09
CA ASP A 61 13.90 -21.46 31.69
C ASP A 61 14.43 -22.79 31.14
N GLU A 62 15.47 -22.76 30.30
CA GLU A 62 16.49 -23.78 30.28
C GLU A 62 17.91 -23.16 30.27
N LYS A 63 18.76 -23.65 31.15
CA LYS A 63 20.14 -23.21 31.36
C LYS A 63 21.00 -23.26 30.09
N PRO A 64 21.87 -22.26 29.84
CA PRO A 64 22.67 -22.22 28.63
C PRO A 64 23.74 -23.30 28.59
N LEU A 65 23.61 -24.20 27.64
CA LEU A 65 24.69 -25.08 27.19
C LEU A 65 25.71 -24.25 26.40
N ILE A 66 26.91 -24.16 26.94
CA ILE A 66 28.06 -23.51 26.31
C ILE A 66 28.49 -24.34 25.11
N SER A 67 28.15 -23.94 23.93
CA SER A 67 28.69 -24.47 22.68
C SER A 67 30.09 -23.89 22.44
N THR A 68 31.11 -24.69 22.76
CA THR A 68 32.49 -24.41 22.40
C THR A 68 32.77 -24.90 20.99
N VAL A 69 32.98 -23.96 20.09
CA VAL A 69 33.63 -24.24 18.79
C VAL A 69 35.05 -23.72 18.88
N PRO A 70 36.07 -24.57 18.64
CA PRO A 70 37.45 -24.18 18.79
C PRO A 70 37.92 -23.32 17.62
N CYS A 71 38.54 -22.19 17.95
CA CYS A 71 39.29 -21.39 16.99
C CYS A 71 40.59 -22.10 16.63
N THR A 72 40.70 -22.54 15.41
CA THR A 72 42.00 -22.97 14.86
C THR A 72 42.78 -21.77 14.33
N GLU A 73 43.91 -21.51 14.95
CA GLU A 73 44.95 -20.62 14.43
C GLU A 73 45.54 -21.22 13.14
N LYS A 74 45.61 -20.46 12.09
CA LYS A 74 46.49 -20.75 10.95
C LYS A 74 47.55 -19.66 10.82
N GLY A 75 48.77 -20.09 11.15
CA GLY A 75 49.99 -19.36 10.86
C GLY A 75 50.32 -19.44 9.37
N HIS A 76 50.94 -18.38 8.90
CA HIS A 76 51.56 -18.28 7.56
C HIS A 76 52.75 -19.22 7.46
N THR A 77 52.86 -19.98 6.38
CA THR A 77 54.10 -20.16 5.61
C THR A 77 53.80 -20.59 4.18
N SER A 78 54.62 -20.08 3.33
CA SER A 78 54.70 -20.11 1.87
C SER A 78 55.06 -21.46 1.28
N ASN A 79 54.80 -21.56 -0.01
CA ASN A 79 55.47 -22.24 -1.12
C ASN A 79 54.99 -23.58 -1.66
N SER A 80 54.66 -23.48 -2.88
CA SER A 80 55.15 -24.25 -4.08
C SER A 80 54.58 -25.61 -4.41
N GLU A 81 54.15 -25.65 -5.62
CA GLU A 81 54.36 -26.69 -6.67
C GLU A 81 53.55 -28.01 -6.67
N VAL A 82 52.77 -28.11 -7.72
CA VAL A 82 52.90 -29.05 -8.88
C VAL A 82 52.24 -30.45 -8.72
N THR A 83 51.50 -30.73 -9.77
CA THR A 83 51.22 -31.96 -10.55
C THR A 83 50.01 -32.81 -10.20
N GLN A 84 49.15 -32.80 -11.20
CA GLN A 84 48.74 -33.93 -12.11
C GLN A 84 47.90 -35.08 -11.52
N ALA A 85 46.77 -35.16 -12.14
CA ALA A 85 46.35 -36.25 -13.06
C ALA A 85 45.43 -37.36 -12.45
N ALA A 86 44.44 -37.53 -13.16
CA ALA A 86 43.90 -38.72 -13.85
C ALA A 86 42.66 -39.40 -13.26
N ASN A 87 41.63 -39.32 -14.05
CA ASN A 87 40.85 -40.42 -14.66
C ASN A 87 40.25 -41.55 -13.78
N MET A 88 38.99 -41.76 -13.97
CA MET A 88 38.28 -42.82 -14.71
C MET A 88 36.91 -43.05 -14.14
N SER A 89 35.91 -42.86 -14.93
CA SER A 89 35.09 -43.85 -15.67
C SER A 89 34.44 -44.93 -14.83
N SER A 90 33.14 -45.02 -14.85
CA SER A 90 32.42 -46.14 -15.44
C SER A 90 30.90 -46.00 -15.39
N ASN A 91 30.34 -46.15 -16.54
CA ASN A 91 29.02 -46.57 -16.97
C ASN A 91 28.26 -47.52 -16.09
N THR A 92 26.95 -47.41 -16.04
CA THR A 92 26.07 -48.53 -16.51
C THR A 92 24.69 -48.04 -16.87
N GLU A 93 24.26 -48.51 -18.06
CA GLU A 93 22.95 -48.41 -18.69
C GLU A 93 21.85 -49.20 -17.95
N ALA A 94 20.61 -48.79 -18.15
CA ALA A 94 19.49 -49.70 -18.46
C ALA A 94 18.22 -48.94 -18.92
N THR A 95 17.98 -48.99 -20.24
CA THR A 95 16.80 -49.44 -20.99
C THR A 95 15.39 -48.95 -20.58
N THR A 96 14.83 -48.31 -21.58
CA THR A 96 13.44 -47.94 -21.88
C THR A 96 12.50 -49.15 -22.06
N PRO A 97 11.14 -48.98 -22.18
CA PRO A 97 10.52 -48.44 -23.39
C PRO A 97 9.24 -47.57 -23.17
N PRO A 98 8.67 -47.01 -24.28
CA PRO A 98 7.76 -45.87 -24.27
C PRO A 98 6.28 -46.22 -24.29
N PRO A 99 5.39 -45.26 -24.08
CA PRO A 99 4.09 -45.24 -24.75
C PRO A 99 3.79 -43.95 -25.53
N GLU A 100 3.01 -44.14 -26.44
CA GLU A 100 2.31 -43.52 -27.52
C GLU A 100 1.94 -42.02 -27.42
N ARG A 101 1.81 -41.50 -28.61
CA ARG A 101 1.43 -40.17 -29.07
C ARG A 101 0.01 -39.80 -28.70
N ASP A 102 -0.18 -38.55 -28.32
CA ASP A 102 -1.37 -37.82 -28.71
C ASP A 102 -1.07 -36.35 -29.03
N HIS A 103 -1.97 -35.75 -29.80
CA HIS A 103 -1.81 -34.66 -30.72
C HIS A 103 -1.73 -33.25 -30.11
N GLY A 104 -0.81 -32.46 -30.59
CA GLY A 104 -1.18 -31.13 -31.08
C GLY A 104 -1.06 -29.94 -30.16
N GLU A 105 0.14 -29.54 -29.72
CA GLU A 105 0.42 -28.14 -29.38
C GLU A 105 1.34 -27.49 -30.38
N LYS A 106 0.83 -26.42 -31.03
CA LYS A 106 1.59 -25.58 -31.93
C LYS A 106 2.77 -24.95 -31.18
N LYS A 107 4.00 -25.34 -31.51
CA LYS A 107 5.24 -24.68 -31.11
C LYS A 107 5.12 -23.19 -31.44
N ARG A 108 5.06 -22.33 -30.40
CA ARG A 108 5.32 -20.89 -30.56
C ARG A 108 6.72 -20.73 -31.14
N SER A 109 6.80 -20.13 -32.34
CA SER A 109 8.06 -19.78 -32.98
C SER A 109 8.86 -18.88 -32.01
N ARG A 110 10.14 -19.20 -31.80
CA ARG A 110 11.05 -18.33 -31.06
C ARG A 110 11.03 -16.96 -31.71
N ARG A 111 10.60 -15.94 -30.99
CA ARG A 111 10.65 -14.53 -31.41
C ARG A 111 12.11 -14.20 -31.74
N SER A 112 12.37 -13.55 -32.87
CA SER A 112 13.73 -13.16 -33.28
C SER A 112 14.31 -12.20 -32.23
N SER A 113 15.56 -12.39 -31.80
CA SER A 113 16.28 -11.55 -30.84
C SER A 113 16.37 -10.06 -31.25
N VAL A 114 16.08 -9.74 -32.50
CA VAL A 114 16.06 -8.35 -32.98
C VAL A 114 14.95 -7.54 -32.30
N TRP A 115 13.90 -8.21 -31.77
CA TRP A 115 12.83 -7.55 -31.03
C TRP A 115 13.25 -7.07 -29.64
N ASP A 116 14.41 -7.48 -29.17
CA ASP A 116 14.99 -7.00 -27.90
C ASP A 116 15.53 -5.56 -28.06
N VAL A 117 15.69 -5.10 -29.32
CA VAL A 117 16.28 -3.81 -29.69
C VAL A 117 15.28 -2.91 -30.42
N PHE A 118 14.05 -3.35 -30.65
CA PHE A 118 13.00 -2.57 -31.32
C PHE A 118 11.65 -2.67 -30.64
N ILE A 119 10.97 -1.54 -30.55
CA ILE A 119 9.60 -1.43 -30.10
C ILE A 119 8.71 -1.13 -31.32
N LYS A 120 7.61 -1.88 -31.45
CA LYS A 120 6.62 -1.65 -32.51
C LYS A 120 5.64 -0.59 -32.08
N VAL A 121 5.50 0.44 -32.91
CA VAL A 121 4.50 1.53 -32.76
C VAL A 121 3.76 1.61 -34.08
N ASP A 122 2.50 1.23 -34.10
CA ASP A 122 1.65 1.13 -35.29
C ASP A 122 2.31 0.34 -36.43
N ASP A 123 2.53 0.96 -37.58
CA ASP A 123 3.19 0.39 -38.77
C ASP A 123 4.70 0.62 -38.81
N GLU A 124 5.29 1.15 -37.76
CA GLU A 124 6.71 1.42 -37.64
C GLU A 124 7.37 0.63 -36.50
N VAL A 125 8.67 0.44 -36.57
CA VAL A 125 9.48 -0.06 -35.43
C VAL A 125 10.56 0.97 -35.12
N HIS A 126 10.66 1.30 -33.84
CA HIS A 126 11.62 2.27 -33.36
C HIS A 126 12.79 1.55 -32.70
N CYS A 127 14.00 1.93 -33.04
CA CYS A 127 15.19 1.40 -32.42
C CYS A 127 15.33 1.94 -30.99
N THR A 128 15.55 1.07 -30.02
CA THR A 128 15.76 1.45 -28.62
C THR A 128 17.14 2.03 -28.34
N MET A 129 18.08 1.85 -29.24
CA MET A 129 19.48 2.29 -29.10
C MET A 129 19.77 3.61 -29.81
N CYS A 130 18.88 4.08 -30.72
CA CYS A 130 19.01 5.35 -31.42
C CYS A 130 17.63 5.83 -31.92
N ASP A 131 17.54 7.09 -32.36
CA ASP A 131 16.26 7.69 -32.80
C ASP A 131 15.79 7.25 -34.21
N THR A 132 16.28 6.13 -34.71
CA THR A 132 15.90 5.64 -36.04
C THR A 132 14.55 4.92 -36.01
N LYS A 133 13.63 5.39 -36.86
CA LYS A 133 12.31 4.77 -37.09
C LYS A 133 12.36 4.01 -38.43
N LEU A 134 11.86 2.78 -38.44
CA LEU A 134 11.83 1.94 -39.66
C LEU A 134 10.38 1.49 -39.90
N LYS A 135 9.94 1.52 -41.17
CA LYS A 135 8.63 0.97 -41.54
C LYS A 135 8.64 -0.54 -41.37
N TYR A 136 7.67 -1.08 -40.65
CA TYR A 136 7.56 -2.51 -40.42
C TYR A 136 6.56 -3.16 -41.38
N LYS A 137 7.07 -4.01 -42.25
CA LYS A 137 6.29 -4.80 -43.23
C LYS A 137 6.37 -6.31 -42.92
N SER A 138 6.08 -6.69 -41.68
CA SER A 138 6.11 -8.11 -41.24
C SER A 138 7.45 -8.84 -41.41
N SER A 139 8.56 -8.13 -41.68
CA SER A 139 9.89 -8.68 -41.82
C SER A 139 10.89 -7.97 -40.92
N THR A 140 11.70 -8.74 -40.21
CA THR A 140 12.73 -8.24 -39.29
C THR A 140 14.06 -7.93 -39.99
N THR A 141 14.15 -8.10 -41.30
CA THR A 141 15.41 -7.96 -42.08
C THR A 141 15.98 -6.54 -41.99
N SER A 142 15.13 -5.51 -42.11
CA SER A 142 15.54 -4.10 -42.00
C SER A 142 16.02 -3.77 -40.61
N MET A 143 15.38 -4.33 -39.59
CA MET A 143 15.76 -4.19 -38.18
C MET A 143 17.13 -4.84 -37.93
N MET A 144 17.34 -6.08 -38.41
CA MET A 144 18.63 -6.78 -38.31
C MET A 144 19.74 -6.05 -39.04
N TYR A 145 19.47 -5.53 -40.25
CA TYR A 145 20.44 -4.72 -41.00
C TYR A 145 20.81 -3.44 -40.25
N HIS A 146 19.82 -2.76 -39.65
CA HIS A 146 20.06 -1.56 -38.84
C HIS A 146 20.94 -1.87 -37.63
N VAL A 147 20.62 -2.94 -36.86
CA VAL A 147 21.43 -3.36 -35.70
C VAL A 147 22.87 -3.65 -36.12
N ARG A 148 23.04 -4.43 -37.21
CA ARG A 148 24.37 -4.76 -37.73
C ARG A 148 25.14 -3.54 -38.22
N SER A 149 24.48 -2.57 -38.87
CA SER A 149 25.17 -1.43 -39.48
C SER A 149 25.45 -0.28 -38.52
N LYS A 150 24.61 -0.11 -37.47
CA LYS A 150 24.66 1.02 -36.54
C LYS A 150 25.08 0.65 -35.13
N HIS A 151 24.83 -0.60 -34.71
CA HIS A 151 25.00 -1.06 -33.32
C HIS A 151 25.84 -2.33 -33.18
N SER A 152 26.46 -2.86 -34.28
CA SER A 152 27.43 -3.94 -34.16
C SER A 152 28.76 -3.38 -33.68
N GLU A 153 29.08 -3.56 -32.44
CA GLU A 153 30.45 -3.44 -31.95
C GLU A 153 31.28 -4.61 -32.45
N LYS A 154 32.48 -4.31 -32.90
CA LYS A 154 33.48 -5.32 -33.22
C LYS A 154 33.85 -6.03 -31.94
N ASP A 155 33.58 -7.32 -31.86
CA ASP A 155 34.02 -8.20 -30.79
C ASP A 155 35.54 -8.04 -30.55
N ASN A 156 35.88 -7.38 -29.43
CA ASN A 156 37.17 -7.56 -28.80
C ASN A 156 36.90 -8.28 -27.46
N THR A 157 36.88 -9.61 -27.57
CA THR A 157 36.88 -10.49 -26.40
C THR A 157 38.24 -10.45 -25.72
N SER A 158 38.29 -10.02 -24.48
CA SER A 158 39.24 -10.51 -23.49
C SER A 158 38.50 -10.83 -22.21
N ASN A 159 38.55 -12.10 -21.87
CA ASN A 159 37.97 -12.76 -20.72
C ASN A 159 38.35 -12.08 -19.39
N GLU A 160 37.35 -11.81 -18.55
CA GLU A 160 37.44 -12.09 -17.09
C GLU A 160 36.04 -12.28 -16.54
N GLY A 161 35.84 -13.34 -15.76
CA GLY A 161 34.54 -13.89 -15.35
C GLY A 161 33.73 -12.96 -14.43
N GLY A 162 32.85 -12.20 -15.03
CA GLY A 162 31.73 -11.53 -14.42
C GLY A 162 30.59 -11.58 -15.44
N THR A 163 29.38 -11.78 -15.00
CA THR A 163 28.17 -11.74 -15.85
C THR A 163 28.15 -10.37 -16.53
N LEU A 164 28.56 -10.31 -17.83
CA LEU A 164 28.55 -9.06 -18.59
C LEU A 164 27.10 -8.62 -18.79
N VAL A 165 26.69 -7.60 -18.04
CA VAL A 165 25.41 -6.93 -18.22
C VAL A 165 25.46 -6.25 -19.60
N THR A 166 24.53 -6.59 -20.48
CA THR A 166 24.45 -6.00 -21.81
C THR A 166 24.03 -4.53 -21.71
N HIS A 167 24.41 -3.72 -22.71
CA HIS A 167 24.01 -2.30 -22.77
C HIS A 167 22.47 -2.11 -22.74
N THR A 168 21.71 -3.08 -23.27
CA THR A 168 20.25 -3.08 -23.23
C THR A 168 19.75 -3.31 -21.80
N GLU A 169 20.36 -4.25 -21.06
CA GLU A 169 20.01 -4.48 -19.65
C GLU A 169 20.33 -3.27 -18.77
N VAL A 170 21.43 -2.55 -19.04
CA VAL A 170 21.73 -1.29 -18.32
C VAL A 170 20.66 -0.24 -18.60
N THR A 171 20.24 -0.09 -19.86
CA THR A 171 19.14 0.84 -20.20
C THR A 171 17.83 0.45 -19.50
N GLU A 172 17.52 -0.83 -19.46
CA GLU A 172 16.35 -1.37 -18.74
C GLU A 172 16.40 -1.07 -17.24
N LEU A 173 17.58 -1.26 -16.61
CA LEU A 173 17.77 -0.92 -15.19
C LEU A 173 17.61 0.57 -14.92
N ILE A 174 18.04 1.44 -15.84
CA ILE A 174 17.83 2.89 -15.75
C ILE A 174 16.34 3.22 -15.84
N CYS A 175 15.62 2.60 -16.79
CA CYS A 175 14.17 2.78 -16.91
C CYS A 175 13.46 2.37 -15.61
N ARG A 176 13.79 1.20 -15.05
CA ARG A 176 13.24 0.73 -13.77
C ARG A 176 13.59 1.63 -12.59
N MET A 177 14.79 2.23 -12.57
CA MET A 177 15.13 3.24 -11.56
C MET A 177 14.23 4.47 -11.70
N ILE A 178 14.06 5.00 -12.92
CA ILE A 178 13.18 6.14 -13.19
C ILE A 178 11.73 5.84 -12.77
N GLU A 179 11.24 4.65 -13.09
CA GLU A 179 9.89 4.18 -12.75
C GLU A 179 9.70 4.04 -11.24
N LYS A 180 10.64 3.39 -10.54
CA LYS A 180 10.55 3.15 -9.10
C LYS A 180 10.71 4.42 -8.28
N ASP A 181 11.68 5.26 -8.64
CA ASP A 181 12.01 6.47 -7.90
C ASP A 181 11.22 7.68 -8.41
N MET A 182 10.34 7.47 -9.41
CA MET A 182 9.54 8.52 -10.08
C MET A 182 10.40 9.74 -10.44
N MET A 183 11.54 9.48 -11.08
CA MET A 183 12.44 10.54 -11.48
C MET A 183 12.00 11.18 -12.80
N PRO A 184 12.24 12.48 -13.01
CA PRO A 184 12.08 13.07 -14.34
C PRO A 184 12.95 12.34 -15.37
N ILE A 185 12.37 11.99 -16.52
CA ILE A 185 13.12 11.28 -17.59
C ILE A 185 14.37 12.06 -18.03
N SER A 186 14.35 13.39 -17.91
CA SER A 186 15.50 14.26 -18.19
C SER A 186 16.73 13.98 -17.34
N VAL A 187 16.65 13.15 -16.29
CA VAL A 187 17.82 12.73 -15.50
C VAL A 187 18.90 12.10 -16.37
N VAL A 188 18.51 11.40 -17.45
CA VAL A 188 19.46 10.76 -18.40
C VAL A 188 20.23 11.76 -19.24
N ASP A 189 19.81 13.02 -19.31
CA ASP A 189 20.49 14.10 -20.00
C ASP A 189 21.47 14.85 -19.07
N GLY A 190 21.42 14.58 -17.77
CA GLY A 190 22.31 15.17 -16.76
C GLY A 190 23.77 14.74 -16.97
N GLU A 191 24.69 15.72 -16.98
CA GLU A 191 26.12 15.49 -17.21
C GLU A 191 26.72 14.55 -16.16
N GLY A 192 26.45 14.78 -14.87
CA GLY A 192 26.97 13.94 -13.79
C GLY A 192 26.45 12.50 -13.84
N PHE A 193 25.18 12.29 -14.22
CA PHE A 193 24.62 10.95 -14.36
C PHE A 193 25.27 10.20 -15.54
N ARG A 194 25.51 10.89 -16.66
CA ARG A 194 26.22 10.33 -17.82
C ARG A 194 27.68 9.99 -17.48
N GLU A 195 28.39 10.87 -16.76
CA GLU A 195 29.75 10.60 -16.31
C GLU A 195 29.81 9.39 -15.37
N LEU A 196 28.89 9.32 -14.39
CA LEU A 196 28.81 8.19 -13.46
C LEU A 196 28.67 6.86 -14.20
N LEU A 197 27.77 6.77 -15.16
CA LEU A 197 27.54 5.53 -15.89
C LEU A 197 28.67 5.20 -16.87
N ALA A 198 29.31 6.20 -17.49
CA ALA A 198 30.46 5.98 -18.32
C ALA A 198 31.68 5.43 -17.57
N GLN A 199 31.80 5.75 -16.26
CA GLN A 199 32.84 5.21 -15.38
C GLN A 199 32.54 3.79 -14.88
N ILE A 200 31.25 3.49 -14.62
CA ILE A 200 30.83 2.19 -14.05
C ILE A 200 30.69 1.13 -15.14
N VAL A 201 30.13 1.50 -16.28
CA VAL A 201 29.87 0.56 -17.40
C VAL A 201 30.74 0.93 -18.60
N ASN A 202 31.80 0.17 -18.79
CA ASN A 202 32.74 0.43 -19.84
C ASN A 202 32.08 0.38 -21.25
N GLY A 203 32.27 1.44 -22.03
CA GLY A 203 31.72 1.54 -23.39
C GLY A 203 30.22 1.85 -23.48
N TYR A 204 29.50 1.99 -22.35
CA TYR A 204 28.09 2.33 -22.37
C TYR A 204 27.84 3.77 -22.81
N LYS A 205 27.01 3.90 -23.84
CA LYS A 205 26.51 5.21 -24.28
C LYS A 205 25.08 5.40 -23.84
N MET A 206 24.87 6.38 -22.97
CA MET A 206 23.55 6.74 -22.50
C MET A 206 22.62 7.05 -23.68
N PRO A 207 21.45 6.39 -23.79
CA PRO A 207 20.42 6.76 -24.76
C PRO A 207 19.85 8.15 -24.45
N SER A 208 19.28 8.81 -25.45
CA SER A 208 18.57 10.07 -25.27
C SER A 208 17.28 9.88 -24.45
N ALA A 209 16.79 10.97 -23.80
CA ALA A 209 15.52 10.94 -23.07
C ALA A 209 14.38 10.37 -23.93
N GLY A 210 14.31 10.70 -25.24
CA GLY A 210 13.29 10.17 -26.14
C GLY A 210 13.38 8.64 -26.37
N VAL A 211 14.57 8.03 -26.26
CA VAL A 211 14.72 6.57 -26.29
C VAL A 211 14.21 5.96 -24.98
N VAL A 212 14.60 6.53 -23.84
CA VAL A 212 14.14 6.08 -22.52
C VAL A 212 12.62 6.20 -22.39
N THR A 213 12.03 7.31 -22.87
CA THR A 213 10.57 7.47 -22.90
C THR A 213 9.90 6.30 -23.64
N ARG A 214 10.40 5.91 -24.81
CA ARG A 214 9.84 4.77 -25.56
C ARG A 214 9.93 3.42 -24.83
N PHE A 215 11.00 3.20 -24.05
CA PHE A 215 11.08 2.01 -23.20
C PHE A 215 9.98 2.01 -22.13
N ILE A 216 9.84 3.12 -21.44
CA ILE A 216 8.82 3.30 -20.39
C ILE A 216 7.40 3.21 -20.99
N GLU A 217 7.16 3.78 -22.18
CA GLU A 217 5.92 3.60 -22.95
C GLU A 217 5.65 2.11 -23.26
N GLY A 218 6.69 1.33 -23.55
CA GLY A 218 6.57 -0.12 -23.73
C GLY A 218 6.08 -0.81 -22.47
N HIS A 219 6.67 -0.51 -21.31
CA HIS A 219 6.23 -1.03 -20.00
C HIS A 219 4.81 -0.57 -19.64
N PHE A 220 4.50 0.68 -19.92
CA PHE A 220 3.14 1.23 -19.73
C PHE A 220 2.10 0.42 -20.52
N HIS A 221 2.35 0.15 -21.79
CA HIS A 221 1.44 -0.64 -22.63
C HIS A 221 1.32 -2.10 -22.15
N GLU A 222 2.42 -2.74 -21.78
CA GLU A 222 2.41 -4.11 -21.28
C GLU A 222 1.57 -4.21 -19.99
N LYS A 223 1.82 -3.35 -19.03
CA LYS A 223 1.05 -3.30 -17.76
C LYS A 223 -0.41 -2.93 -17.98
N THR A 224 -0.71 -2.06 -18.95
CA THR A 224 -2.09 -1.71 -19.32
C THR A 224 -2.85 -2.94 -19.81
N GLU A 225 -2.27 -3.73 -20.67
CA GLU A 225 -2.92 -4.96 -21.19
C GLU A 225 -3.05 -6.03 -20.09
N GLU A 226 -2.06 -6.20 -19.23
CA GLU A 226 -2.15 -7.09 -18.06
C GLU A 226 -3.30 -6.69 -17.13
N LEU A 227 -3.41 -5.41 -16.81
CA LEU A 227 -4.47 -4.90 -15.94
C LEU A 227 -5.84 -5.02 -16.59
N ARG A 228 -5.98 -4.76 -17.90
CA ARG A 228 -7.24 -4.98 -18.64
C ARG A 228 -7.71 -6.43 -18.56
N VAL A 229 -6.80 -7.39 -18.73
CA VAL A 229 -7.13 -8.81 -18.60
C VAL A 229 -7.60 -9.14 -17.19
N GLN A 230 -6.98 -8.56 -16.16
CA GLN A 230 -7.41 -8.77 -14.77
C GLN A 230 -8.79 -8.17 -14.51
N LEU A 231 -9.01 -6.93 -14.93
CA LEU A 231 -10.29 -6.22 -14.75
C LEU A 231 -11.42 -6.87 -15.56
N GLY A 232 -11.10 -7.54 -16.68
CA GLY A 232 -12.05 -8.33 -17.46
C GLY A 232 -12.71 -9.45 -16.64
N LYS A 233 -11.96 -10.07 -15.72
CA LYS A 233 -12.40 -11.21 -14.89
C LYS A 233 -13.18 -10.77 -13.64
N VAL A 234 -13.07 -9.51 -13.23
CA VAL A 234 -13.70 -9.00 -12.01
C VAL A 234 -15.13 -8.53 -12.30
N GLU A 235 -16.07 -8.89 -11.44
CA GLU A 235 -17.49 -8.50 -11.58
C GLU A 235 -17.74 -7.06 -11.13
N LYS A 236 -17.15 -6.65 -10.01
CA LYS A 236 -17.34 -5.33 -9.42
C LYS A 236 -16.01 -4.73 -8.98
N VAL A 237 -15.93 -3.41 -9.11
CA VAL A 237 -14.78 -2.61 -8.70
C VAL A 237 -15.27 -1.38 -7.94
N ALA A 238 -14.43 -0.84 -7.07
CA ALA A 238 -14.54 0.52 -6.58
C ALA A 238 -13.57 1.41 -7.34
N ILE A 239 -13.90 2.67 -7.56
CA ILE A 239 -12.95 3.64 -8.08
C ILE A 239 -12.60 4.68 -7.01
N THR A 240 -11.44 5.27 -7.13
CA THR A 240 -11.02 6.40 -6.31
C THR A 240 -10.66 7.58 -7.18
N ALA A 241 -10.97 8.79 -6.69
CA ALA A 241 -10.57 10.04 -7.31
C ALA A 241 -9.70 10.82 -6.31
N ASP A 242 -8.38 10.83 -6.54
CA ASP A 242 -7.40 11.53 -5.72
C ASP A 242 -7.02 12.86 -6.35
N PHE A 243 -7.48 13.96 -5.74
CA PHE A 243 -7.17 15.32 -6.16
C PHE A 243 -5.87 15.80 -5.50
N TRP A 244 -4.96 16.30 -6.32
CA TRP A 244 -3.68 16.82 -5.83
C TRP A 244 -3.13 17.91 -6.75
N ALA A 245 -2.16 18.67 -6.24
CA ALA A 245 -1.49 19.72 -6.98
C ALA A 245 0.04 19.52 -6.95
N ALA A 246 0.69 19.68 -8.10
CA ALA A 246 2.15 19.70 -8.19
C ALA A 246 2.69 21.10 -7.91
N LEU A 247 2.08 22.11 -8.52
CA LEU A 247 2.35 23.53 -8.36
C LEU A 247 1.01 24.27 -8.16
N PRO A 248 1.01 25.52 -7.72
CA PRO A 248 -0.24 26.27 -7.49
C PRO A 248 -1.24 26.23 -8.64
N PHE A 249 -0.77 26.12 -9.88
CA PHE A 249 -1.59 26.11 -11.10
C PHE A 249 -1.62 24.76 -11.81
N GLN A 250 -1.03 23.71 -11.26
CA GLN A 250 -1.02 22.37 -11.84
C GLN A 250 -1.79 21.41 -10.95
N ARG A 251 -3.09 21.31 -11.18
CA ARG A 251 -4.00 20.43 -10.48
C ARG A 251 -4.23 19.15 -11.28
N TYR A 252 -4.32 18.03 -10.59
CA TYR A 252 -4.51 16.70 -11.16
C TYR A 252 -5.59 15.94 -10.41
N VAL A 253 -6.24 15.00 -11.10
CA VAL A 253 -7.01 13.92 -10.50
C VAL A 253 -6.45 12.59 -10.97
N THR A 254 -6.02 11.76 -10.02
CA THR A 254 -5.61 10.37 -10.28
C THR A 254 -6.80 9.46 -10.02
N VAL A 255 -7.19 8.71 -11.03
CA VAL A 255 -8.25 7.71 -10.94
C VAL A 255 -7.59 6.34 -10.76
N ALA A 256 -7.93 5.66 -9.67
CA ALA A 256 -7.52 4.29 -9.43
C ALA A 256 -8.74 3.39 -9.25
N CYS A 257 -8.56 2.09 -9.35
CA CYS A 257 -9.59 1.11 -9.04
C CYS A 257 -9.11 0.12 -8.00
N SER A 258 -10.04 -0.28 -7.12
CA SER A 258 -9.83 -1.31 -6.13
C SER A 258 -10.79 -2.47 -6.38
N PHE A 259 -10.30 -3.69 -6.27
CA PHE A 259 -11.07 -4.89 -6.53
C PHE A 259 -10.54 -6.09 -5.74
N ILE A 260 -11.36 -7.12 -5.60
CA ILE A 260 -10.99 -8.38 -4.96
C ILE A 260 -10.83 -9.43 -6.07
N THR A 261 -9.67 -10.07 -6.12
CA THR A 261 -9.36 -11.13 -7.09
C THR A 261 -10.14 -12.41 -6.79
N GLU A 262 -10.16 -13.37 -7.73
CA GLU A 262 -10.76 -14.70 -7.54
C GLU A 262 -10.21 -15.42 -6.30
N ASP A 263 -8.93 -15.20 -5.98
CA ASP A 263 -8.24 -15.77 -4.81
C ASP A 263 -8.50 -15.02 -3.50
N TRP A 264 -9.41 -14.05 -3.50
CA TRP A 264 -9.74 -13.24 -2.34
C TRP A 264 -8.59 -12.35 -1.86
N LYS A 265 -7.82 -11.79 -2.78
CA LYS A 265 -6.82 -10.76 -2.48
C LYS A 265 -7.33 -9.40 -2.93
N GLY A 266 -7.25 -8.43 -2.04
CA GLY A 266 -7.49 -7.03 -2.39
C GLY A 266 -6.38 -6.51 -3.29
N ARG A 267 -6.72 -5.77 -4.33
CA ARG A 267 -5.78 -5.06 -5.21
C ARG A 267 -6.29 -3.67 -5.52
N THR A 268 -5.36 -2.74 -5.52
CA THR A 268 -5.59 -1.37 -6.00
C THR A 268 -4.65 -1.11 -7.16
N ALA A 269 -5.17 -0.53 -8.24
CA ALA A 269 -4.41 -0.21 -9.43
C ALA A 269 -4.76 1.20 -9.90
N VAL A 270 -3.76 1.99 -10.28
CA VAL A 270 -3.99 3.30 -10.93
C VAL A 270 -4.45 3.04 -12.36
N LEU A 271 -5.50 3.74 -12.78
CA LEU A 271 -6.02 3.67 -14.14
C LEU A 271 -5.50 4.80 -15.01
N GLN A 272 -5.62 6.03 -14.52
CA GLN A 272 -5.23 7.23 -15.28
C GLN A 272 -5.09 8.45 -14.37
N THR A 273 -4.17 9.34 -14.72
CA THR A 273 -4.02 10.65 -14.09
C THR A 273 -4.35 11.75 -15.10
N HIS A 274 -5.35 12.57 -14.79
CA HIS A 274 -5.76 13.68 -15.63
C HIS A 274 -5.27 15.01 -15.06
N MET A 275 -4.73 15.86 -15.91
CA MET A 275 -4.51 17.26 -15.58
C MET A 275 -5.84 18.00 -15.62
N LEU A 276 -6.10 18.85 -14.64
CA LEU A 276 -7.30 19.69 -14.53
C LEU A 276 -6.95 21.11 -14.96
N SER A 277 -7.72 21.66 -15.92
CA SER A 277 -7.59 23.08 -16.31
C SER A 277 -8.32 23.96 -15.29
N GLU A 278 -7.70 25.06 -14.88
CA GLU A 278 -8.23 25.95 -13.82
C GLU A 278 -9.60 26.51 -14.12
N ASP A 279 -9.88 26.80 -15.39
CA ASP A 279 -11.12 27.47 -15.83
C ASP A 279 -12.36 26.54 -15.78
N HIS A 280 -12.19 25.24 -15.55
CA HIS A 280 -13.26 24.24 -15.72
C HIS A 280 -13.25 23.13 -14.66
N ILE A 281 -12.92 23.44 -13.40
CA ILE A 281 -13.07 22.48 -12.30
C ILE A 281 -14.54 22.50 -11.85
N THR A 282 -15.41 21.88 -12.63
CA THR A 282 -16.83 21.71 -12.31
C THR A 282 -17.14 20.24 -12.07
N THR A 283 -18.25 19.96 -11.40
CA THR A 283 -18.75 18.62 -11.18
C THR A 283 -18.88 17.83 -12.48
N GLU A 284 -19.41 18.49 -13.53
CA GLU A 284 -19.61 17.89 -14.84
C GLU A 284 -18.29 17.51 -15.50
N SER A 285 -17.31 18.41 -15.50
CA SER A 285 -15.97 18.18 -16.09
C SER A 285 -15.23 17.03 -15.39
N ILE A 286 -15.29 16.96 -14.06
CA ILE A 286 -14.67 15.86 -13.31
C ILE A 286 -15.39 14.54 -13.58
N THR A 287 -16.73 14.57 -13.54
CA THR A 287 -17.55 13.38 -13.81
C THR A 287 -17.32 12.85 -15.22
N GLU A 288 -17.17 13.71 -16.23
CA GLU A 288 -16.83 13.32 -17.60
C GLU A 288 -15.48 12.61 -17.66
N LYS A 289 -14.46 13.12 -16.95
CA LYS A 289 -13.13 12.46 -16.85
C LYS A 289 -13.22 11.09 -16.20
N LEU A 290 -13.99 10.95 -15.12
CA LEU A 290 -14.22 9.67 -14.46
C LEU A 290 -14.94 8.69 -15.40
N LEU A 291 -16.00 9.14 -16.08
CA LEU A 291 -16.74 8.33 -17.05
C LEU A 291 -15.88 7.90 -18.23
N SER A 292 -15.11 8.82 -18.81
CA SER A 292 -14.18 8.50 -19.91
C SER A 292 -13.15 7.46 -19.49
N THR A 293 -12.60 7.57 -18.28
CA THR A 293 -11.64 6.59 -17.73
C THR A 293 -12.27 5.21 -17.57
N VAL A 294 -13.44 5.10 -16.92
CA VAL A 294 -14.08 3.79 -16.70
C VAL A 294 -14.56 3.16 -18.01
N GLN A 295 -14.93 3.96 -19.01
CA GLN A 295 -15.26 3.48 -20.35
C GLN A 295 -14.02 2.97 -21.09
N ALA A 296 -12.93 3.73 -21.08
CA ALA A 296 -11.66 3.34 -21.70
C ALA A 296 -11.09 2.02 -21.14
N TRP A 297 -11.33 1.76 -19.86
CA TRP A 297 -10.94 0.53 -19.18
C TRP A 297 -11.98 -0.59 -19.26
N GLY A 298 -13.16 -0.36 -19.85
CA GLY A 298 -14.22 -1.36 -19.99
C GLY A 298 -14.90 -1.77 -18.68
N ILE A 299 -14.86 -0.90 -17.65
CA ILE A 299 -15.41 -1.18 -16.32
C ILE A 299 -16.65 -0.35 -15.97
N ALA A 300 -17.23 0.39 -16.93
CA ALA A 300 -18.34 1.32 -16.67
C ALA A 300 -19.54 0.66 -15.94
N GLY A 301 -19.90 -0.59 -16.28
CA GLY A 301 -20.98 -1.34 -15.61
C GLY A 301 -20.57 -2.09 -14.32
N LYS A 302 -19.27 -1.99 -13.94
CA LYS A 302 -18.73 -2.73 -12.81
C LYS A 302 -18.49 -1.85 -11.57
N VAL A 303 -18.56 -0.53 -11.71
CA VAL A 303 -18.26 0.41 -10.61
C VAL A 303 -19.37 0.37 -9.56
N THR A 304 -19.00 0.12 -8.31
CA THR A 304 -19.89 0.11 -7.13
C THR A 304 -20.00 1.50 -6.52
N ALA A 305 -18.85 2.15 -6.25
CA ALA A 305 -18.79 3.48 -5.67
C ALA A 305 -17.49 4.18 -6.05
N CYS A 306 -17.46 5.51 -5.92
CA CYS A 306 -16.28 6.36 -6.05
C CYS A 306 -15.93 6.98 -4.70
N ILE A 307 -14.71 6.73 -4.21
CA ILE A 307 -14.17 7.35 -2.99
C ILE A 307 -13.29 8.53 -3.41
N HIS A 308 -13.51 9.72 -2.83
CA HIS A 308 -12.79 10.92 -3.23
C HIS A 308 -12.29 11.75 -2.06
N ASN A 309 -11.18 12.49 -2.27
CA ASN A 309 -10.62 13.46 -1.31
C ASN A 309 -10.91 14.92 -1.71
N ASP A 310 -12.00 15.14 -2.40
CA ASP A 310 -12.43 16.46 -2.81
C ASP A 310 -12.82 17.33 -1.60
N LYS A 311 -12.00 18.35 -1.32
CA LYS A 311 -12.21 19.29 -0.21
C LYS A 311 -13.36 20.26 -0.45
N GLU A 312 -13.64 20.56 -1.70
CA GLU A 312 -14.60 21.56 -2.11
C GLU A 312 -16.01 20.96 -2.26
N ASN A 313 -16.16 19.65 -2.01
CA ASN A 313 -17.41 18.89 -2.13
C ASN A 313 -18.04 18.98 -3.54
N ILE A 314 -17.22 19.15 -4.59
CA ILE A 314 -17.64 19.25 -5.98
C ILE A 314 -18.38 17.96 -6.39
N LEU A 315 -17.95 16.81 -5.88
CA LEU A 315 -18.54 15.48 -6.15
C LEU A 315 -19.69 15.10 -5.20
N SER A 316 -20.28 16.07 -4.47
CA SER A 316 -21.40 15.77 -3.59
C SER A 316 -22.66 15.35 -4.35
N GLY A 317 -23.04 14.17 -4.13
CA GLY A 317 -24.16 13.27 -4.41
C GLY A 317 -25.30 13.62 -5.38
N LYS A 318 -25.66 14.86 -5.67
CA LYS A 318 -26.85 15.19 -6.48
C LYS A 318 -26.55 15.74 -7.87
N ALA A 319 -25.32 16.12 -8.13
CA ALA A 319 -24.96 16.81 -9.38
C ALA A 319 -24.63 15.84 -10.55
N CYS A 320 -24.42 14.55 -10.25
CA CYS A 320 -23.98 13.57 -11.24
C CYS A 320 -25.13 12.67 -11.73
N ALA A 321 -26.16 13.26 -12.34
CA ALA A 321 -27.35 12.53 -12.82
C ALA A 321 -27.07 11.43 -13.87
N HIS A 322 -25.85 11.35 -14.38
CA HIS A 322 -25.46 10.43 -15.46
C HIS A 322 -24.62 9.24 -14.96
N VAL A 323 -24.28 9.16 -13.68
CA VAL A 323 -23.53 8.04 -13.10
C VAL A 323 -24.43 7.15 -12.27
N THR A 324 -24.16 5.85 -12.32
CA THR A 324 -24.95 4.79 -11.63
C THR A 324 -24.33 4.37 -10.30
N TRP A 325 -23.20 4.94 -9.92
CA TRP A 325 -22.49 4.63 -8.67
C TRP A 325 -22.58 5.75 -7.64
N ASP A 326 -22.43 5.38 -6.38
CA ASP A 326 -22.43 6.32 -5.25
C ASP A 326 -21.07 7.03 -5.12
N PHE A 327 -21.09 8.27 -4.62
CA PHE A 327 -19.89 9.00 -4.21
C PHE A 327 -19.79 8.98 -2.68
N ALA A 328 -18.59 8.76 -2.16
CA ALA A 328 -18.29 8.80 -0.73
C ALA A 328 -16.99 9.56 -0.46
N ALA A 329 -16.99 10.38 0.58
CA ALA A 329 -15.79 11.09 1.00
C ALA A 329 -14.76 10.12 1.59
N CYS A 330 -13.48 10.38 1.27
CA CYS A 330 -12.35 9.69 1.87
C CYS A 330 -12.32 9.94 3.39
N PHE A 331 -12.18 8.88 4.20
CA PHE A 331 -12.17 9.00 5.66
C PHE A 331 -11.04 9.89 6.18
N ALA A 332 -9.85 9.81 5.59
CA ALA A 332 -8.75 10.70 5.97
C ALA A 332 -9.08 12.18 5.73
N MET A 333 -9.80 12.49 4.63
CA MET A 333 -10.29 13.83 4.36
C MET A 333 -11.36 14.25 5.36
N THR A 334 -12.29 13.36 5.69
CA THR A 334 -13.32 13.61 6.72
C THR A 334 -12.69 13.94 8.07
N LEU A 335 -11.67 13.18 8.47
CA LEU A 335 -10.89 13.49 9.69
C LEU A 335 -10.13 14.80 9.58
N HIS A 336 -9.53 15.09 8.42
CA HIS A 336 -8.85 16.37 8.20
C HIS A 336 -9.80 17.56 8.37
N LEU A 337 -10.99 17.49 7.79
CA LEU A 337 -12.00 18.53 7.95
C LEU A 337 -12.44 18.65 9.41
N ALA A 338 -12.74 17.54 10.07
CA ALA A 338 -13.17 17.53 11.47
C ALA A 338 -12.10 18.10 12.40
N VAL A 339 -10.83 17.77 12.21
CA VAL A 339 -9.72 18.34 12.99
C VAL A 339 -9.59 19.83 12.72
N THR A 340 -9.69 20.25 11.47
CA THR A 340 -9.59 21.67 11.08
C THR A 340 -10.71 22.50 11.71
N ASP A 341 -11.94 22.00 11.69
CA ASP A 341 -13.11 22.63 12.34
C ASP A 341 -12.94 22.73 13.86
N GLY A 342 -12.22 21.80 14.46
CA GLY A 342 -11.95 21.78 15.91
C GLY A 342 -10.86 22.75 16.36
N LEU A 343 -9.99 23.22 15.46
CA LEU A 343 -8.87 24.12 15.79
C LEU A 343 -9.37 25.53 16.10
N SER A 344 -9.41 25.88 17.39
CA SER A 344 -9.70 27.26 17.82
C SER A 344 -8.50 28.19 17.51
N GLU A 345 -8.76 29.51 17.51
CA GLU A 345 -7.67 30.51 17.33
C GLU A 345 -6.57 30.36 18.39
N ASP A 346 -6.91 29.98 19.61
CA ASP A 346 -5.93 29.75 20.69
C ASP A 346 -5.03 28.56 20.37
N LEU A 347 -5.61 27.44 19.91
CA LEU A 347 -4.83 26.27 19.49
C LEU A 347 -3.95 26.60 18.28
N ILE A 348 -4.46 27.33 17.30
CA ILE A 348 -3.69 27.78 16.13
C ILE A 348 -2.51 28.65 16.56
N ARG A 349 -2.70 29.55 17.54
CA ARG A 349 -1.59 30.37 18.08
C ARG A 349 -0.52 29.52 18.78
N ILE A 350 -0.93 28.50 19.53
CA ILE A 350 0.00 27.56 20.19
C ILE A 350 0.76 26.72 19.16
N ILE A 351 0.07 26.18 18.15
CA ILE A 351 0.69 25.45 17.04
C ILE A 351 1.72 26.31 16.32
N ALA A 352 1.38 27.57 16.03
CA ALA A 352 2.30 28.51 15.40
C ALA A 352 3.50 28.86 16.28
N ALA A 353 3.31 28.98 17.61
CA ALA A 353 4.40 29.21 18.55
C ALA A 353 5.35 28.00 18.62
N ALA A 354 4.80 26.80 18.70
CA ALA A 354 5.52 25.53 18.66
C ALA A 354 6.31 25.37 17.35
N GLY A 355 5.69 25.72 16.22
CA GLY A 355 6.35 25.72 14.91
C GLY A 355 7.51 26.70 14.83
N ARG A 356 7.35 27.93 15.34
CA ARG A 356 8.47 28.90 15.40
C ARG A 356 9.62 28.38 16.25
N LEU A 357 9.30 27.75 17.37
CA LEU A 357 10.29 27.14 18.26
C LEU A 357 11.05 26.01 17.54
N ALA A 358 10.34 25.09 16.89
CA ALA A 358 10.94 23.99 16.13
C ALA A 358 11.81 24.50 14.98
N LEU A 359 11.32 25.48 14.20
CA LEU A 359 12.03 26.06 13.06
C LEU A 359 13.32 26.76 13.49
N HIS A 360 13.35 27.42 14.67
CA HIS A 360 14.59 28.02 15.20
C HIS A 360 15.71 26.98 15.32
N PHE A 361 15.41 25.81 15.91
CA PHE A 361 16.41 24.75 16.05
C PHE A 361 16.73 24.02 14.73
N ILE A 362 15.79 23.99 13.79
CA ILE A 362 16.01 23.39 12.47
C ILE A 362 16.97 24.24 11.64
N HIS A 363 16.82 25.58 11.67
CA HIS A 363 17.59 26.51 10.81
C HIS A 363 18.84 27.09 11.48
N ASN A 364 18.88 27.15 12.81
CA ASN A 364 20.04 27.67 13.53
C ASN A 364 20.99 26.53 13.92
N THR A 365 22.14 26.46 13.25
CA THR A 365 23.15 25.41 13.47
C THR A 365 23.70 25.43 14.90
N MET A 366 23.96 26.60 15.47
CA MET A 366 24.46 26.74 16.86
C MET A 366 23.44 26.22 17.88
N ALA A 367 22.17 26.58 17.70
CA ALA A 367 21.09 26.10 18.58
C ALA A 367 20.90 24.59 18.46
N ARG A 368 20.99 24.04 17.25
CA ARG A 368 20.87 22.60 17.00
C ARG A 368 22.02 21.81 17.65
N GLU A 369 23.27 22.23 17.46
CA GLU A 369 24.43 21.56 18.07
C GLU A 369 24.37 21.65 19.60
N ALA A 370 23.92 22.77 20.14
CA ALA A 370 23.69 22.91 21.58
C ALA A 370 22.56 21.99 22.08
N LEU A 371 21.49 21.85 21.31
CA LEU A 371 20.40 20.91 21.64
C LEU A 371 20.93 19.47 21.70
N GLU A 372 21.70 19.04 20.70
CA GLU A 372 22.32 17.70 20.66
C GLU A 372 23.23 17.49 21.90
N GLN A 373 24.00 18.48 22.30
CA GLN A 373 24.81 18.41 23.53
C GLN A 373 23.94 18.26 24.79
N LYS A 374 22.84 19.03 24.89
CA LYS A 374 21.91 18.93 26.02
C LYS A 374 21.18 17.61 26.06
N GLN A 375 20.78 17.10 24.92
CA GLN A 375 20.19 15.75 24.79
C GLN A 375 21.14 14.67 25.35
N VAL A 376 22.42 14.71 24.96
CA VAL A 376 23.44 13.79 25.49
C VAL A 376 23.60 13.97 27.00
N GLN A 377 23.69 15.22 27.50
CA GLN A 377 23.85 15.50 28.94
C GLN A 377 22.66 15.00 29.77
N MET A 378 21.46 15.08 29.22
CA MET A 378 20.21 14.68 29.90
C MET A 378 19.80 13.23 29.60
N CYS A 379 20.63 12.47 28.88
CA CYS A 379 20.34 11.09 28.46
C CYS A 379 19.04 10.97 27.65
N LEU A 380 18.67 12.00 26.87
CA LEU A 380 17.53 12.00 25.97
C LEU A 380 17.93 11.43 24.60
N PRO A 381 16.96 10.92 23.81
CA PRO A 381 17.21 10.49 22.45
C PRO A 381 17.71 11.66 21.58
N LEU A 382 18.69 11.38 20.70
CA LEU A 382 19.25 12.36 19.75
C LEU A 382 18.31 12.54 18.55
N HIS A 383 17.14 13.10 18.81
CA HIS A 383 16.15 13.35 17.78
C HIS A 383 16.16 14.83 17.37
N LYS A 384 16.13 15.07 16.06
CA LYS A 384 15.91 16.41 15.51
C LYS A 384 14.47 16.87 15.77
N LEU A 385 14.28 18.16 15.95
CA LEU A 385 12.95 18.72 16.03
C LEU A 385 12.25 18.63 14.67
N ILE A 386 10.93 18.52 14.71
CA ILE A 386 10.05 18.38 13.55
C ILE A 386 9.15 19.62 13.53
N ASN A 387 8.94 20.22 12.35
CA ASN A 387 7.94 21.24 12.16
C ASN A 387 6.67 20.64 11.56
N SER A 388 5.52 21.23 11.91
CA SER A 388 4.26 20.85 11.31
C SER A 388 4.11 21.40 9.89
N ASP A 389 3.43 20.62 9.04
CA ASP A 389 2.99 21.01 7.72
C ASP A 389 1.50 21.43 7.80
N GLN A 390 1.18 22.64 7.37
CA GLN A 390 -0.20 23.16 7.41
C GLN A 390 -1.20 22.33 6.61
N ALA A 391 -0.73 21.62 5.59
CA ALA A 391 -1.59 20.78 4.76
C ALA A 391 -1.92 19.42 5.43
N ARG A 392 -1.19 19.03 6.49
CA ARG A 392 -1.28 17.73 7.14
C ARG A 392 -1.30 17.87 8.66
N TRP A 393 -2.50 17.81 9.21
CA TRP A 393 -2.71 17.97 10.65
C TRP A 393 -1.97 16.91 11.50
N GLU A 394 -1.72 15.71 10.95
CA GLU A 394 -0.99 14.63 11.63
C GLU A 394 0.42 15.06 12.06
N THR A 395 1.04 15.96 11.28
CA THR A 395 2.37 16.50 11.58
C THR A 395 2.39 17.42 12.79
N ILE A 396 1.23 17.95 13.20
CA ILE A 396 1.09 18.70 14.47
C ILE A 396 1.34 17.75 15.64
N CYS A 397 0.81 16.53 15.56
CA CYS A 397 1.04 15.49 16.56
C CYS A 397 2.53 15.16 16.66
N ASP A 398 3.20 14.92 15.54
CA ASP A 398 4.63 14.59 15.49
C ASP A 398 5.50 15.71 16.06
N MET A 399 5.16 16.96 15.73
CA MET A 399 5.84 18.14 16.26
C MET A 399 5.67 18.21 17.78
N PHE A 400 4.45 18.03 18.28
CA PHE A 400 4.17 18.13 19.72
C PHE A 400 4.83 17.01 20.52
N GLU A 401 4.74 15.76 20.04
CA GLU A 401 5.41 14.62 20.67
C GLU A 401 6.92 14.89 20.78
N ARG A 402 7.53 15.39 19.70
CA ARG A 402 8.95 15.71 19.68
C ARG A 402 9.32 16.87 20.60
N LEU A 403 8.48 17.90 20.67
CA LEU A 403 8.70 19.04 21.58
C LEU A 403 8.55 18.62 23.04
N LEU A 404 7.58 17.77 23.37
CA LEU A 404 7.40 17.23 24.73
C LEU A 404 8.60 16.38 25.14
N GLU A 405 9.07 15.48 24.25
CA GLU A 405 10.23 14.63 24.49
C GLU A 405 11.48 15.47 24.80
N GLN A 406 11.65 16.59 24.08
CA GLN A 406 12.86 17.43 24.15
C GLN A 406 12.70 18.70 25.02
N ARG A 407 11.56 18.86 25.70
CA ARG A 407 11.17 20.08 26.41
C ARG A 407 12.28 20.65 27.30
N TRP A 408 12.92 19.79 28.09
CA TRP A 408 13.92 20.24 29.06
C TRP A 408 15.25 20.61 28.40
N ALA A 409 15.66 19.88 27.36
CA ALA A 409 16.86 20.23 26.59
C ALA A 409 16.66 21.55 25.84
N ILE A 410 15.47 21.78 25.26
CA ILE A 410 15.08 23.04 24.62
C ILE A 410 15.12 24.19 25.63
N LYS A 411 14.49 24.07 26.80
CA LYS A 411 14.52 25.11 27.86
C LYS A 411 15.96 25.42 28.31
N ALA A 412 16.83 24.41 28.41
CA ALA A 412 18.23 24.60 28.77
C ALA A 412 19.01 25.40 27.71
N VAL A 413 18.81 25.13 26.42
CA VAL A 413 19.46 25.89 25.32
C VAL A 413 18.94 27.34 25.29
N LEU A 414 17.64 27.55 25.39
CA LEU A 414 17.03 28.88 25.41
C LEU A 414 17.49 29.70 26.59
N SER A 415 17.85 29.07 27.71
CA SER A 415 18.39 29.77 28.91
C SER A 415 19.87 30.11 28.80
N ASP A 416 20.61 29.46 27.91
CA ASP A 416 22.04 29.68 27.70
C ASP A 416 22.28 30.92 26.84
N ARG A 417 22.74 32.02 27.50
CA ARG A 417 22.96 33.32 26.86
C ARG A 417 24.16 33.36 25.93
N THR A 418 24.98 32.34 25.91
CA THR A 418 26.09 32.23 24.94
C THR A 418 25.60 31.73 23.57
N ILE A 419 24.42 31.06 23.54
CA ILE A 419 23.83 30.46 22.37
C ILE A 419 22.62 31.28 21.88
N THR A 420 21.70 31.59 22.80
CA THR A 420 20.44 32.27 22.49
C THR A 420 20.41 33.65 23.15
N SER A 421 20.29 34.72 22.36
CA SER A 421 20.16 36.08 22.89
C SER A 421 18.89 36.21 23.74
N LYS A 422 18.90 37.18 24.69
CA LYS A 422 17.72 37.42 25.55
C LYS A 422 16.46 37.73 24.74
N LYS A 423 16.60 38.46 23.64
CA LYS A 423 15.46 38.83 22.78
C LYS A 423 14.90 37.64 22.03
N GLU A 424 15.77 36.79 21.51
CA GLU A 424 15.34 35.53 20.83
C GLU A 424 14.67 34.57 21.82
N ALA A 425 15.29 34.36 22.98
CA ALA A 425 14.71 33.51 24.01
C ALA A 425 13.28 33.97 24.38
N GLN A 426 13.10 35.28 24.62
CA GLN A 426 11.78 35.84 24.94
C GLN A 426 10.74 35.65 23.79
N ALA A 427 11.19 35.65 22.54
CA ALA A 427 10.32 35.46 21.39
C ALA A 427 9.95 33.98 21.14
N LEU A 428 10.76 33.02 21.64
CA LEU A 428 10.62 31.58 21.44
C LEU A 428 10.12 30.86 22.69
N GLU A 429 10.24 31.49 23.87
CA GLU A 429 9.78 30.90 25.13
C GLU A 429 8.28 30.76 25.12
N MET A 430 7.81 29.54 25.38
CA MET A 430 6.40 29.22 25.52
C MET A 430 6.04 29.20 27.00
N GLU A 431 4.91 29.81 27.32
CA GLU A 431 4.35 29.81 28.67
C GLU A 431 4.02 28.40 29.15
N ASP A 432 4.07 28.16 30.45
CA ASP A 432 3.78 26.84 31.01
C ASP A 432 2.34 26.37 30.72
N ASP A 433 1.38 27.29 30.62
CA ASP A 433 0.00 26.99 30.19
C ASP A 433 -0.03 26.45 28.76
N SER A 434 0.76 27.00 27.84
CA SER A 434 0.88 26.49 26.47
C SER A 434 1.46 25.07 26.45
N TRP A 435 2.46 24.80 27.29
CA TRP A 435 3.00 23.44 27.43
C TRP A 435 1.98 22.45 28.01
N GLN A 436 1.16 22.89 28.98
CA GLN A 436 0.10 22.07 29.52
C GLN A 436 -0.95 21.76 28.46
N ILE A 437 -1.32 22.72 27.62
CA ILE A 437 -2.26 22.50 26.53
C ILE A 437 -1.67 21.48 25.54
N ILE A 438 -0.41 21.62 25.12
CA ILE A 438 0.27 20.65 24.24
C ILE A 438 0.25 19.25 24.86
N GLU A 439 0.58 19.12 26.14
CA GLU A 439 0.60 17.83 26.85
C GLU A 439 -0.78 17.17 26.90
N ASN A 440 -1.85 17.93 27.08
CA ASN A 440 -3.22 17.43 27.07
C ASN A 440 -3.76 17.16 25.65
N PHE A 441 -3.30 17.91 24.67
CA PHE A 441 -3.80 17.84 23.29
C PHE A 441 -3.15 16.71 22.48
N THR A 442 -1.86 16.44 22.69
CA THR A 442 -1.10 15.42 21.98
C THR A 442 -1.75 14.04 21.99
N PRO A 443 -2.24 13.48 23.12
CA PRO A 443 -2.89 12.18 23.13
C PRO A 443 -4.18 12.13 22.31
N VAL A 444 -4.89 13.24 22.19
CA VAL A 444 -6.12 13.33 21.39
C VAL A 444 -5.77 13.29 19.90
N LEU A 445 -4.76 14.07 19.48
CA LEU A 445 -4.26 14.04 18.10
C LEU A 445 -3.69 12.67 17.75
N ALA A 446 -2.93 12.04 18.65
CA ALA A 446 -2.37 10.70 18.44
C ALA A 446 -3.48 9.66 18.19
N THR A 447 -4.58 9.72 18.95
CA THR A 447 -5.73 8.82 18.74
C THR A 447 -6.36 9.01 17.35
N LEU A 448 -6.55 10.25 16.92
CA LEU A 448 -7.08 10.55 15.57
C LEU A 448 -6.11 10.10 14.47
N LYS A 449 -4.80 10.29 14.69
CA LYS A 449 -3.74 9.83 13.77
C LYS A 449 -3.75 8.30 13.65
N TRP A 450 -3.90 7.56 14.74
CA TRP A 450 -4.02 6.09 14.69
C TRP A 450 -5.26 5.65 13.91
N ALA A 451 -6.40 6.33 14.07
CA ALA A 451 -7.60 6.04 13.30
C ALA A 451 -7.35 6.18 11.79
N THR A 452 -6.66 7.25 11.37
CA THR A 452 -6.25 7.45 9.98
C THR A 452 -5.32 6.34 9.51
N THR A 453 -4.32 5.97 10.31
CA THR A 453 -3.34 4.93 9.97
C THR A 453 -4.02 3.57 9.75
N VAL A 454 -4.95 3.17 10.64
CA VAL A 454 -5.67 1.89 10.51
C VAL A 454 -6.52 1.83 9.24
N VAL A 455 -7.21 2.93 8.90
CA VAL A 455 -8.07 2.96 7.69
C VAL A 455 -7.25 3.07 6.41
N SER A 456 -6.00 3.54 6.51
CA SER A 456 -5.08 3.69 5.36
C SER A 456 -4.25 2.45 5.07
N ALA A 457 -4.32 1.40 5.89
CA ALA A 457 -3.58 0.17 5.69
C ALA A 457 -4.02 -0.54 4.39
N GLU A 458 -3.09 -0.76 3.47
CA GLU A 458 -3.35 -1.36 2.14
C GLU A 458 -3.67 -2.85 2.21
N THR A 459 -3.28 -3.51 3.27
CA THR A 459 -3.35 -4.98 3.41
C THR A 459 -4.71 -5.50 3.86
N GLU A 460 -5.61 -4.61 4.31
CA GLU A 460 -6.90 -4.98 4.89
C GLU A 460 -8.07 -4.25 4.22
N THR A 461 -9.27 -4.80 4.40
CA THR A 461 -10.52 -4.15 4.01
C THR A 461 -10.76 -2.93 4.90
N SER A 462 -10.31 -1.76 4.47
CA SER A 462 -10.31 -0.57 5.31
C SER A 462 -11.68 0.10 5.46
N ILE A 463 -12.54 -0.02 4.44
CA ILE A 463 -13.88 0.59 4.43
C ILE A 463 -14.77 0.10 5.58
N SER A 464 -14.69 -1.18 5.95
CA SER A 464 -15.51 -1.80 6.99
C SER A 464 -15.17 -1.29 8.39
N ASN A 465 -13.97 -0.74 8.59
CA ASN A 465 -13.51 -0.18 9.86
C ASN A 465 -13.99 1.26 10.10
N ILE A 466 -14.48 1.96 9.07
CA ILE A 466 -14.82 3.41 9.17
C ILE A 466 -15.84 3.67 10.27
N TYR A 467 -17.01 3.05 10.22
CA TYR A 467 -18.06 3.31 11.23
C TYR A 467 -17.69 2.79 12.61
N PRO A 468 -17.17 1.56 12.80
CA PRO A 468 -16.68 1.12 14.10
C PRO A 468 -15.71 2.11 14.75
N ILE A 469 -14.72 2.60 14.00
CA ILE A 469 -13.74 3.59 14.46
C ILE A 469 -14.41 4.92 14.75
N THR A 470 -15.26 5.44 13.86
CA THR A 470 -15.94 6.72 14.03
C THR A 470 -16.79 6.73 15.30
N PHE A 471 -17.58 5.68 15.52
CA PHE A 471 -18.39 5.56 16.75
C PHE A 471 -17.52 5.44 18.00
N SER A 472 -16.40 4.70 17.94
CA SER A 472 -15.44 4.62 19.05
C SER A 472 -14.80 5.97 19.35
N LEU A 473 -14.41 6.73 18.32
CA LEU A 473 -13.90 8.09 18.48
C LEU A 473 -14.93 8.97 19.20
N ILE A 474 -16.16 8.99 18.72
CA ILE A 474 -17.22 9.84 19.26
C ILE A 474 -17.64 9.43 20.69
N GLN A 475 -17.81 8.13 20.93
CA GLN A 475 -18.38 7.64 22.18
C GLN A 475 -17.35 7.46 23.31
N THR A 476 -16.06 7.35 22.98
CA THR A 476 -15.01 6.99 23.94
C THR A 476 -13.88 8.03 24.00
N HIS A 477 -13.27 8.32 22.85
CA HIS A 477 -12.02 9.07 22.82
C HIS A 477 -12.21 10.58 22.80
N LEU A 478 -13.25 11.07 22.14
CA LEU A 478 -13.57 12.48 22.03
C LEU A 478 -14.55 12.95 23.13
N VAL A 479 -14.93 12.08 24.04
CA VAL A 479 -15.76 12.50 25.20
C VAL A 479 -14.95 13.46 26.06
N PRO A 480 -15.46 14.68 26.34
CA PRO A 480 -14.80 15.62 27.25
C PRO A 480 -14.66 15.04 28.65
N LYS A 481 -13.48 15.18 29.26
CA LYS A 481 -13.18 14.75 30.62
C LYS A 481 -13.07 15.97 31.52
N GLU A 482 -13.29 15.82 32.82
CA GLU A 482 -13.11 16.89 33.81
C GLU A 482 -11.65 17.40 33.85
N SER A 483 -10.69 16.51 33.59
CA SER A 483 -9.27 16.82 33.55
C SER A 483 -8.81 17.58 32.29
N ASP A 484 -9.66 17.65 31.24
CA ASP A 484 -9.31 18.33 30.01
C ASP A 484 -9.25 19.85 30.23
N VAL A 485 -8.22 20.49 29.71
CA VAL A 485 -8.20 21.96 29.63
C VAL A 485 -9.27 22.45 28.64
N GLU A 486 -9.72 23.70 28.80
CA GLU A 486 -10.87 24.23 28.05
C GLU A 486 -10.71 24.12 26.55
N GLN A 487 -9.52 24.43 26.02
CA GLN A 487 -9.21 24.36 24.59
C GLN A 487 -9.33 22.93 24.03
N VAL A 488 -8.87 21.93 24.80
CA VAL A 488 -8.96 20.52 24.41
C VAL A 488 -10.40 20.01 24.52
N ARG A 489 -11.15 20.48 25.52
CA ARG A 489 -12.58 20.16 25.67
C ARG A 489 -13.37 20.71 24.49
N TRP A 490 -13.13 21.97 24.11
CA TRP A 490 -13.73 22.59 22.92
C TRP A 490 -13.40 21.81 21.65
N PHE A 491 -12.11 21.49 21.44
CA PHE A 491 -11.65 20.72 20.30
C PHE A 491 -12.40 19.38 20.19
N LYS A 492 -12.44 18.61 21.28
CA LYS A 492 -13.14 17.32 21.30
C LYS A 492 -14.61 17.45 20.90
N MET A 493 -15.31 18.46 21.45
CA MET A 493 -16.72 18.70 21.13
C MET A 493 -16.91 19.06 19.65
N LYS A 494 -16.06 19.92 19.10
CA LYS A 494 -16.15 20.34 17.70
C LYS A 494 -15.81 19.21 16.72
N VAL A 495 -14.79 18.42 17.01
CA VAL A 495 -14.47 17.24 16.20
C VAL A 495 -15.60 16.21 16.24
N GLN A 496 -16.22 15.98 17.41
CA GLN A 496 -17.41 15.12 17.50
C GLN A 496 -18.56 15.62 16.62
N GLU A 497 -18.87 16.91 16.71
CA GLU A 497 -19.94 17.54 15.93
C GLU A 497 -19.67 17.42 14.43
N SER A 498 -18.45 17.76 14.01
CA SER A 498 -18.03 17.69 12.62
C SER A 498 -18.05 16.24 12.07
N LEU A 499 -17.55 15.26 12.84
CA LEU A 499 -17.64 13.86 12.46
C LEU A 499 -19.09 13.36 12.33
N ARG A 500 -19.99 13.75 13.23
CA ARG A 500 -21.41 13.39 13.14
C ARG A 500 -22.03 13.92 11.84
N ASN A 501 -21.72 15.16 11.50
CA ASN A 501 -22.25 15.82 10.31
C ASN A 501 -21.69 15.21 9.03
N HIS A 502 -20.36 15.10 8.90
CA HIS A 502 -19.72 14.57 7.68
C HIS A 502 -20.00 13.08 7.45
N MET A 503 -20.09 12.29 8.53
CA MET A 503 -20.40 10.85 8.44
C MET A 503 -21.89 10.57 8.43
N GLU A 504 -22.74 11.61 8.55
CA GLU A 504 -24.20 11.49 8.56
C GLU A 504 -24.71 10.42 9.55
N ILE A 505 -24.10 10.39 10.76
CA ILE A 505 -24.34 9.32 11.74
C ILE A 505 -25.79 9.27 12.20
N ASP A 506 -26.43 10.44 12.29
CA ASP A 506 -27.80 10.59 12.76
C ASP A 506 -28.82 10.51 11.61
N SER A 507 -28.39 10.18 10.38
CA SER A 507 -29.26 10.05 9.22
C SER A 507 -30.05 8.73 9.23
N ASN A 508 -31.31 8.80 8.80
CA ASN A 508 -32.14 7.62 8.56
C ASN A 508 -31.59 6.73 7.42
N GLU A 509 -30.74 7.28 6.56
CA GLU A 509 -30.12 6.57 5.42
C GLU A 509 -28.79 5.91 5.79
N LEU A 510 -28.36 5.99 7.07
CA LEU A 510 -27.10 5.42 7.53
C LEU A 510 -26.93 3.95 7.12
N ALA A 511 -28.00 3.14 7.24
CA ALA A 511 -27.99 1.72 6.87
C ALA A 511 -27.68 1.47 5.38
N SER A 512 -27.91 2.45 4.52
CA SER A 512 -27.67 2.38 3.07
C SER A 512 -26.26 2.83 2.65
N LYS A 513 -25.51 3.44 3.57
CA LYS A 513 -24.14 3.91 3.27
C LYS A 513 -23.22 2.72 2.96
N PRO A 514 -22.43 2.77 1.87
CA PRO A 514 -21.57 1.66 1.47
C PRO A 514 -20.61 1.19 2.58
N ALA A 515 -20.07 2.09 3.38
CA ALA A 515 -19.18 1.75 4.48
C ALA A 515 -19.89 0.98 5.61
N LEU A 516 -21.18 1.27 5.89
CA LEU A 516 -21.92 0.49 6.89
C LEU A 516 -22.33 -0.88 6.35
N VAL A 517 -22.68 -0.97 5.07
CA VAL A 517 -22.91 -2.27 4.39
C VAL A 517 -21.63 -3.10 4.41
N ALA A 518 -20.47 -2.48 4.18
CA ALA A 518 -19.18 -3.16 4.32
C ALA A 518 -18.93 -3.63 5.76
N SER A 519 -19.31 -2.83 6.78
CA SER A 519 -19.15 -3.22 8.20
C SER A 519 -20.01 -4.43 8.57
N ILE A 520 -21.25 -4.54 8.08
CA ILE A 520 -22.07 -5.73 8.37
C ILE A 520 -21.59 -6.97 7.59
N LEU A 521 -20.97 -6.79 6.42
CA LEU A 521 -20.37 -7.86 5.62
C LEU A 521 -18.96 -8.25 6.11
N ASP A 522 -18.34 -7.45 6.96
CA ASP A 522 -17.12 -7.83 7.64
C ASP A 522 -17.45 -8.75 8.81
N PRO A 523 -16.98 -10.00 8.81
CA PRO A 523 -17.31 -10.96 9.87
C PRO A 523 -16.89 -10.51 11.27
N ARG A 524 -15.89 -9.63 11.39
CA ARG A 524 -15.42 -9.05 12.66
C ARG A 524 -16.42 -8.06 13.24
N HIS A 525 -17.14 -7.33 12.39
CA HIS A 525 -18.03 -6.23 12.76
C HIS A 525 -19.52 -6.55 12.54
N LYS A 526 -19.86 -7.72 12.00
CA LYS A 526 -21.22 -8.09 11.58
C LYS A 526 -22.33 -7.90 12.62
N HIS A 527 -22.01 -7.90 13.91
CA HIS A 527 -22.97 -7.65 14.97
C HIS A 527 -23.24 -6.16 15.21
N LEU A 528 -22.50 -5.26 14.55
CA LEU A 528 -22.64 -3.80 14.61
C LEU A 528 -22.80 -3.31 16.07
N SER A 529 -21.90 -3.76 16.96
CA SER A 529 -22.00 -3.52 18.41
C SER A 529 -22.06 -2.04 18.78
N PHE A 530 -21.55 -1.18 17.91
CA PHE A 530 -21.52 0.27 18.05
C PHE A 530 -22.86 0.97 17.73
N LEU A 531 -23.82 0.27 17.08
CA LEU A 531 -25.13 0.83 16.72
C LEU A 531 -26.18 0.56 17.80
N THR A 532 -27.21 1.43 17.80
CA THR A 532 -28.45 1.21 18.56
C THR A 532 -29.21 -0.02 18.03
N PRO A 533 -30.11 -0.61 18.82
CA PRO A 533 -30.95 -1.74 18.36
C PRO A 533 -31.74 -1.41 17.07
N ALA A 534 -32.26 -0.19 16.95
CA ALA A 534 -32.96 0.27 15.75
C ALA A 534 -32.02 0.36 14.53
N GLY A 535 -30.81 0.89 14.71
CA GLY A 535 -29.78 0.94 13.65
C GLY A 535 -29.35 -0.45 13.17
N LYS A 536 -29.18 -1.40 14.11
CA LYS A 536 -28.90 -2.81 13.77
C LYS A 536 -30.01 -3.45 12.95
N LEU A 537 -31.26 -3.20 13.31
CA LEU A 537 -32.42 -3.69 12.58
C LEU A 537 -32.46 -3.10 11.17
N ALA A 538 -32.26 -1.77 11.04
CA ALA A 538 -32.22 -1.10 9.75
C ALA A 538 -31.11 -1.66 8.83
N ALA A 539 -29.90 -1.89 9.37
CA ALA A 539 -28.80 -2.48 8.63
C ALA A 539 -29.08 -3.93 8.20
N LYS A 540 -29.74 -4.72 9.09
CA LYS A 540 -30.17 -6.07 8.74
C LYS A 540 -31.21 -6.08 7.61
N VAL A 541 -32.23 -5.21 7.69
CA VAL A 541 -33.24 -5.06 6.62
C VAL A 541 -32.59 -4.67 5.31
N LYS A 542 -31.61 -3.73 5.34
CA LYS A 542 -30.87 -3.33 4.16
C LYS A 542 -30.09 -4.49 3.53
N LEU A 543 -29.45 -5.32 4.35
CA LEU A 543 -28.72 -6.49 3.86
C LEU A 543 -29.67 -7.48 3.18
N HIS A 544 -30.85 -7.76 3.74
CA HIS A 544 -31.88 -8.57 3.10
C HIS A 544 -32.35 -7.98 1.77
N GLU A 545 -32.57 -6.67 1.70
CA GLU A 545 -32.92 -5.97 0.44
C GLU A 545 -31.86 -6.18 -0.64
N LEU A 546 -30.58 -6.02 -0.27
CA LEU A 546 -29.47 -6.17 -1.22
C LEU A 546 -29.35 -7.63 -1.73
N VAL A 547 -29.53 -8.61 -0.86
CA VAL A 547 -29.51 -10.04 -1.26
C VAL A 547 -30.69 -10.35 -2.19
N SER A 548 -31.90 -9.85 -1.90
CA SER A 548 -33.09 -10.07 -2.73
C SER A 548 -32.95 -9.42 -4.11
N LYS A 549 -32.27 -8.27 -4.24
CA LYS A 549 -31.96 -7.64 -5.53
C LYS A 549 -31.06 -8.50 -6.42
N LEU A 550 -30.12 -9.24 -5.84
CA LEU A 550 -29.29 -10.19 -6.61
C LEU A 550 -30.14 -11.30 -7.22
N ASP A 551 -31.18 -11.78 -6.51
CA ASP A 551 -32.09 -12.83 -7.01
C ASP A 551 -32.88 -12.39 -8.23
N THR A 552 -33.37 -11.14 -8.22
CA THR A 552 -34.15 -10.62 -9.36
C THR A 552 -33.28 -10.39 -10.60
N MET A 553 -32.01 -10.02 -10.45
CA MET A 553 -31.10 -9.85 -11.58
C MET A 553 -30.69 -11.18 -12.23
N THR A 554 -30.55 -12.23 -11.44
CA THR A 554 -30.23 -13.60 -11.95
C THR A 554 -31.40 -14.20 -12.73
N THR A 555 -32.64 -13.88 -12.32
CA THR A 555 -33.87 -14.43 -12.97
C THR A 555 -34.17 -13.74 -14.30
N THR A 556 -33.83 -12.46 -14.45
CA THR A 556 -34.05 -11.70 -15.71
C THR A 556 -33.00 -11.99 -16.79
N GLY A 557 -31.84 -12.53 -16.41
CA GLY A 557 -30.76 -12.93 -17.35
C GLY A 557 -31.04 -14.24 -18.08
N VAL A 558 -31.92 -15.10 -17.57
CA VAL A 558 -32.23 -16.44 -18.13
C VAL A 558 -33.39 -16.43 -19.13
N LEU A 559 -34.11 -15.32 -19.27
CA LEU A 559 -35.32 -15.24 -20.12
C LEU A 559 -35.10 -14.72 -21.54
N LYS A 560 -33.91 -14.82 -22.12
CA LYS A 560 -33.67 -14.34 -23.51
C LYS A 560 -33.35 -15.40 -24.55
N ASP A 561 -33.38 -16.67 -24.23
CA ASP A 561 -33.24 -17.73 -25.25
C ASP A 561 -34.10 -18.94 -24.93
N GLU A 562 -35.42 -18.82 -25.13
CA GLU A 562 -36.28 -19.97 -25.48
C GLU A 562 -37.60 -19.45 -26.05
N GLN A 563 -37.68 -19.43 -27.38
CA GLN A 563 -38.96 -19.37 -28.09
C GLN A 563 -39.55 -20.77 -28.25
N GLN A 564 -40.83 -20.83 -27.85
CA GLN A 564 -41.87 -21.76 -28.33
C GLN A 564 -41.63 -23.26 -28.09
N GLU A 565 -42.39 -23.79 -27.12
CA GLU A 565 -43.28 -24.92 -27.43
C GLU A 565 -44.42 -25.06 -26.39
N THR A 566 -45.58 -25.42 -26.86
CA THR A 566 -46.91 -25.49 -26.21
C THR A 566 -47.02 -26.56 -25.11
N PRO A 567 -47.96 -26.41 -24.16
CA PRO A 567 -48.05 -27.30 -23.00
C PRO A 567 -48.72 -28.65 -23.34
N VAL A 568 -47.98 -29.70 -23.17
CA VAL A 568 -48.57 -31.05 -23.04
C VAL A 568 -48.27 -31.54 -21.63
N THR A 569 -49.31 -31.66 -20.84
CA THR A 569 -49.27 -32.37 -19.58
C THR A 569 -49.16 -33.89 -19.85
N PRO A 570 -48.19 -34.55 -19.25
CA PRO A 570 -48.39 -35.94 -18.87
C PRO A 570 -48.15 -36.15 -17.38
N ASP A 571 -49.10 -36.81 -16.81
CA ASP A 571 -49.14 -37.45 -15.51
C ASP A 571 -47.92 -38.40 -15.36
N ILE A 572 -46.86 -37.96 -14.66
CA ILE A 572 -45.65 -38.73 -14.38
C ILE A 572 -45.56 -39.02 -12.88
N SER A 573 -46.60 -39.69 -12.35
CA SER A 573 -46.58 -40.11 -10.94
C SER A 573 -46.25 -41.59 -10.71
N GLN A 574 -46.01 -42.41 -11.72
CA GLN A 574 -45.89 -43.88 -11.49
C GLN A 574 -44.72 -44.60 -12.19
N GLN A 575 -43.88 -43.97 -12.97
CA GLN A 575 -42.86 -44.73 -13.73
C GLN A 575 -41.36 -44.43 -13.32
N VAL A 576 -41.09 -43.49 -12.40
CA VAL A 576 -39.69 -43.19 -11.95
C VAL A 576 -39.27 -44.04 -10.75
N LEU A 577 -40.15 -44.78 -10.13
CA LEU A 577 -39.87 -45.54 -8.89
C LEU A 577 -39.15 -46.88 -9.08
N ALA A 578 -38.94 -47.33 -10.30
CA ALA A 578 -38.41 -48.70 -10.52
C ALA A 578 -36.98 -48.81 -11.04
N SER A 579 -36.31 -47.74 -11.45
CA SER A 579 -35.00 -47.83 -12.11
C SER A 579 -33.79 -47.30 -11.35
N ASN A 580 -33.94 -46.62 -10.18
CA ASN A 580 -32.83 -46.00 -9.45
C ASN A 580 -32.61 -46.47 -8.00
N LEU A 581 -32.88 -47.73 -7.72
CA LEU A 581 -32.70 -48.35 -6.38
C LEU A 581 -31.27 -48.88 -6.14
N ARG A 582 -30.28 -48.35 -6.81
CA ARG A 582 -28.87 -48.66 -6.51
C ARG A 582 -28.02 -47.40 -6.50
N SER A 583 -27.62 -46.99 -5.31
CA SER A 583 -26.69 -45.95 -4.90
C SER A 583 -27.31 -44.56 -4.58
N ASP A 584 -27.62 -44.37 -3.36
CA ASP A 584 -27.21 -43.24 -2.53
C ASP A 584 -28.07 -43.22 -1.27
N THR A 585 -27.45 -43.55 -0.15
CA THR A 585 -28.07 -43.43 1.20
C THR A 585 -28.57 -42.01 1.47
N LYS A 586 -28.02 -40.99 0.80
CA LYS A 586 -28.48 -39.59 0.89
C LYS A 586 -29.85 -39.39 0.22
N ASN A 587 -30.07 -39.97 -0.97
CA ASN A 587 -31.36 -39.85 -1.66
C ASN A 587 -32.45 -40.62 -0.93
N THR A 588 -32.12 -41.75 -0.31
CA THR A 588 -33.08 -42.56 0.47
C THR A 588 -33.49 -41.84 1.76
N MET A 589 -32.57 -41.15 2.46
CA MET A 589 -32.88 -40.34 3.63
C MET A 589 -33.78 -39.15 3.26
N MET A 590 -33.52 -38.50 2.12
CA MET A 590 -34.33 -37.38 1.64
C MET A 590 -35.77 -37.80 1.29
N LEU A 591 -35.94 -39.00 0.69
CA LEU A 591 -37.25 -39.60 0.43
C LEU A 591 -38.01 -39.98 1.71
N LEU A 592 -37.31 -40.49 2.72
CA LEU A 592 -37.91 -40.88 4.01
C LEU A 592 -38.31 -39.69 4.89
N LEU A 593 -37.54 -38.60 4.86
CA LEU A 593 -37.75 -37.45 5.74
C LEU A 593 -38.64 -36.38 5.11
N GLY A 594 -38.94 -36.48 3.81
CA GLY A 594 -39.79 -35.56 3.06
C GLY A 594 -39.18 -34.18 2.85
N ASN A 595 -39.83 -33.35 2.02
CA ASN A 595 -39.34 -31.99 1.65
C ASN A 595 -39.16 -31.03 2.83
N ASN A 596 -39.77 -31.28 3.98
CA ASN A 596 -39.60 -30.48 5.17
C ASN A 596 -38.23 -30.66 5.85
N TYR A 597 -37.49 -31.71 5.48
CA TYR A 597 -36.12 -31.98 5.93
C TYR A 597 -35.04 -31.62 4.87
N SER A 598 -35.45 -31.26 3.67
CA SER A 598 -34.55 -30.68 2.70
C SER A 598 -34.26 -29.24 3.16
N PHE A 599 -33.34 -29.10 4.10
CA PHE A 599 -32.75 -27.85 4.42
C PHE A 599 -31.92 -27.38 3.22
N SER A 600 -32.61 -26.81 2.24
CA SER A 600 -31.99 -26.03 1.16
C SER A 600 -31.57 -24.70 1.72
N TYR A 601 -30.65 -24.71 2.71
CA TYR A 601 -30.08 -23.50 3.27
C TYR A 601 -29.27 -22.70 2.24
N ALA A 602 -28.94 -23.28 1.10
CA ALA A 602 -28.17 -22.64 0.06
C ALA A 602 -29.01 -21.80 -0.92
N THR A 603 -30.33 -21.99 -0.96
CA THR A 603 -31.22 -21.34 -1.96
C THR A 603 -32.12 -20.26 -1.35
N ASP A 604 -32.35 -20.26 -0.04
CA ASP A 604 -33.10 -19.20 0.62
C ASP A 604 -32.17 -18.06 1.02
N SER A 605 -32.34 -16.96 0.31
CA SER A 605 -31.51 -15.73 0.50
C SER A 605 -31.65 -15.15 1.90
N GLU A 606 -32.83 -15.19 2.46
CA GLU A 606 -33.12 -14.68 3.81
C GLU A 606 -32.43 -15.53 4.88
N ALA A 607 -32.46 -16.86 4.70
CA ALA A 607 -31.82 -17.77 5.64
C ALA A 607 -30.29 -17.58 5.70
N GLN A 608 -29.64 -17.29 4.57
CA GLN A 608 -28.18 -17.03 4.57
C GLN A 608 -27.80 -15.81 5.43
N VAL A 609 -28.56 -14.72 5.35
CA VAL A 609 -28.33 -13.53 6.17
C VAL A 609 -28.48 -13.85 7.65
N ASP A 610 -29.56 -14.55 8.03
CA ASP A 610 -29.81 -14.92 9.42
C ASP A 610 -28.72 -15.85 9.97
N TYR A 611 -28.27 -16.83 9.20
CA TYR A 611 -27.15 -17.71 9.58
C TYR A 611 -25.87 -16.96 9.76
N TYR A 612 -25.51 -16.10 8.81
CA TYR A 612 -24.31 -15.28 8.88
C TYR A 612 -24.29 -14.40 10.14
N LEU A 613 -25.40 -13.75 10.44
CA LEU A 613 -25.52 -12.86 11.61
C LEU A 613 -25.58 -13.61 12.94
N ARG A 614 -26.06 -14.87 12.97
CA ARG A 614 -26.06 -15.71 14.18
C ARG A 614 -24.72 -16.38 14.47
N ASP A 615 -23.90 -16.57 13.46
CA ASP A 615 -22.58 -17.18 13.60
C ASP A 615 -21.68 -16.31 14.51
N ILE A 616 -20.75 -16.93 15.22
CA ILE A 616 -19.84 -16.21 16.13
C ILE A 616 -18.91 -15.29 15.30
N ALA A 617 -18.74 -14.06 15.75
CA ALA A 617 -17.77 -13.17 15.12
C ALA A 617 -16.34 -13.66 15.41
N PRO A 618 -15.46 -13.71 14.42
CA PRO A 618 -14.06 -14.05 14.63
C PRO A 618 -13.31 -12.96 15.38
N SER A 619 -12.05 -13.22 15.76
CA SER A 619 -11.14 -12.22 16.32
C SER A 619 -10.93 -11.04 15.37
N LEU A 620 -10.64 -9.87 15.92
CA LEU A 620 -10.30 -8.65 15.15
C LEU A 620 -9.01 -8.80 14.32
N GLU A 621 -8.15 -9.75 14.66
CA GLU A 621 -6.90 -10.04 13.95
C GLU A 621 -7.09 -10.82 12.64
N ILE A 622 -8.26 -11.44 12.45
CA ILE A 622 -8.52 -12.22 11.24
C ILE A 622 -8.77 -11.29 10.06
N ASN A 623 -8.07 -11.56 8.94
CA ASN A 623 -8.32 -10.86 7.69
C ASN A 623 -9.72 -11.24 7.16
N PRO A 624 -10.62 -10.28 6.93
CA PRO A 624 -11.97 -10.56 6.45
C PRO A 624 -12.00 -11.28 5.09
N LEU A 625 -11.05 -10.99 4.20
CA LEU A 625 -10.98 -11.62 2.88
C LEU A 625 -10.62 -13.11 3.00
N ASP A 626 -9.71 -13.46 3.90
CA ASP A 626 -9.35 -14.86 4.16
C ASP A 626 -10.56 -15.63 4.77
N TRP A 627 -11.29 -14.96 5.67
CA TRP A 627 -12.51 -15.54 6.22
C TRP A 627 -13.55 -15.84 5.13
N TRP A 628 -13.79 -14.90 4.22
CA TRP A 628 -14.69 -15.07 3.09
C TRP A 628 -14.19 -16.14 2.12
N LYS A 629 -12.91 -16.23 1.86
CA LYS A 629 -12.30 -17.27 1.03
C LYS A 629 -12.70 -18.68 1.50
N VAL A 630 -12.67 -18.89 2.81
CA VAL A 630 -13.03 -20.19 3.44
C VAL A 630 -14.55 -20.41 3.47
N ASN A 631 -15.34 -19.35 3.71
CA ASN A 631 -16.77 -19.46 3.97
C ASN A 631 -17.66 -19.17 2.74
N LYS A 632 -17.11 -18.86 1.57
CA LYS A 632 -17.85 -18.51 0.36
C LYS A 632 -18.92 -19.53 -0.06
N GLN A 633 -18.66 -20.83 0.14
CA GLN A 633 -19.62 -21.89 -0.17
C GLN A 633 -20.79 -21.97 0.81
N ARG A 634 -20.61 -21.49 2.05
CA ARG A 634 -21.69 -21.43 3.06
C ARG A 634 -22.67 -20.29 2.78
N PHE A 635 -22.18 -19.19 2.18
CA PHE A 635 -22.91 -17.95 1.99
C PHE A 635 -22.72 -17.39 0.57
N PRO A 636 -23.11 -18.11 -0.50
CA PRO A 636 -22.75 -17.73 -1.87
C PRO A 636 -23.30 -16.38 -2.33
N LYS A 637 -24.46 -15.93 -1.84
CA LYS A 637 -25.02 -14.61 -2.17
C LYS A 637 -24.38 -13.49 -1.37
N LEU A 638 -24.14 -13.74 -0.09
CA LEU A 638 -23.40 -12.79 0.74
C LEU A 638 -21.93 -12.67 0.29
N GLU A 639 -21.36 -13.73 -0.24
CA GLU A 639 -20.03 -13.74 -0.86
C GLU A 639 -19.94 -12.73 -2.01
N SER A 640 -20.91 -12.75 -2.91
CA SER A 640 -20.96 -11.75 -4.01
C SER A 640 -21.06 -10.32 -3.45
N LEU A 641 -21.94 -10.07 -2.48
CA LEU A 641 -22.05 -8.77 -1.84
C LEU A 641 -20.76 -8.38 -1.11
N ALA A 642 -20.10 -9.33 -0.44
CA ALA A 642 -18.83 -9.07 0.24
C ALA A 642 -17.75 -8.60 -0.75
N ARG A 643 -17.66 -9.23 -1.94
CA ARG A 643 -16.76 -8.75 -3.00
C ARG A 643 -17.10 -7.33 -3.45
N HIS A 644 -18.38 -7.00 -3.56
CA HIS A 644 -18.83 -5.68 -4.03
C HIS A 644 -18.52 -4.56 -3.04
N TYR A 645 -18.66 -4.81 -1.73
CA TYR A 645 -18.52 -3.76 -0.71
C TYR A 645 -17.17 -3.77 -0.01
N LEU A 646 -16.55 -4.93 0.20
CA LEU A 646 -15.23 -5.00 0.84
C LEU A 646 -14.09 -4.64 -0.11
N CYS A 647 -14.32 -4.50 -1.42
CA CYS A 647 -13.32 -3.97 -2.34
C CYS A 647 -13.17 -2.44 -2.24
N LEU A 648 -14.12 -1.74 -1.59
CA LEU A 648 -14.04 -0.30 -1.44
C LEU A 648 -12.92 0.06 -0.46
N PRO A 649 -12.02 1.00 -0.82
CA PRO A 649 -11.03 1.51 0.11
C PRO A 649 -11.65 2.55 1.05
N GLY A 650 -11.14 2.65 2.26
CA GLY A 650 -11.55 3.69 3.22
C GLY A 650 -10.96 5.07 2.92
N VAL A 651 -9.90 5.11 2.11
CA VAL A 651 -9.19 6.32 1.69
C VAL A 651 -8.97 6.31 0.18
N SER A 652 -8.86 7.48 -0.43
CA SER A 652 -8.74 7.61 -1.89
C SER A 652 -7.44 7.03 -2.46
N LEU A 653 -6.34 7.18 -1.72
CA LEU A 653 -5.04 6.55 -2.01
C LEU A 653 -4.37 6.20 -0.67
N PRO A 654 -4.47 4.93 -0.23
CA PRO A 654 -3.97 4.50 1.09
C PRO A 654 -2.50 4.83 1.32
N SER A 655 -1.67 4.67 0.30
CA SER A 655 -0.23 4.90 0.36
C SER A 655 0.20 6.34 0.66
N LEU A 656 -0.68 7.34 0.52
CA LEU A 656 -0.31 8.74 0.77
C LEU A 656 -0.11 9.07 2.26
N LEU A 657 -0.64 8.25 3.14
CA LEU A 657 -0.59 8.46 4.60
C LEU A 657 0.53 7.66 5.28
N SER A 658 1.16 6.72 4.57
CA SER A 658 2.38 6.04 5.00
C SER A 658 3.63 6.90 4.76
N GLU A 659 4.79 6.53 5.36
CA GLU A 659 6.08 7.17 5.04
C GLU A 659 6.41 7.04 3.54
N ASP A 660 6.12 5.88 2.95
CA ASP A 660 6.27 5.64 1.52
C ASP A 660 5.34 6.52 0.69
N GLY A 661 4.12 6.76 1.18
CA GLY A 661 3.17 7.65 0.53
C GLY A 661 3.56 9.13 0.58
N GLN A 662 4.21 9.58 1.64
CA GLN A 662 4.78 10.93 1.71
C GLN A 662 5.90 11.11 0.68
N THR A 663 6.73 10.11 0.53
CA THR A 663 7.78 10.07 -0.50
C THR A 663 7.14 10.13 -1.89
N PHE A 664 6.12 9.31 -2.14
CA PHE A 664 5.36 9.32 -3.40
C PHE A 664 4.72 10.69 -3.70
N ALA A 665 4.07 11.32 -2.70
CA ALA A 665 3.49 12.64 -2.86
C ALA A 665 4.54 13.69 -3.26
N ALA A 666 5.73 13.65 -2.66
CA ALA A 666 6.84 14.54 -2.99
C ALA A 666 7.46 14.23 -4.37
N MET A 667 7.51 12.95 -4.75
CA MET A 667 8.07 12.53 -6.04
C MET A 667 7.16 12.97 -7.20
N ARG A 668 5.84 12.73 -7.13
CA ARG A 668 4.91 13.06 -8.20
C ARG A 668 4.87 14.56 -8.54
N THR A 669 5.19 15.43 -7.59
CA THR A 669 5.21 16.87 -7.83
C THR A 669 6.42 17.35 -8.65
N ARG A 670 7.43 16.49 -8.86
CA ARG A 670 8.65 16.79 -9.63
C ARG A 670 8.57 16.35 -11.08
N LEU A 671 7.52 15.62 -11.46
CA LEU A 671 7.37 15.07 -12.79
C LEU A 671 6.99 16.14 -13.81
N ASN A 672 7.47 15.98 -15.05
CA ASN A 672 7.01 16.79 -16.15
C ASN A 672 5.55 16.44 -16.47
N PRO A 673 4.68 17.44 -16.73
CA PRO A 673 3.26 17.22 -17.01
C PRO A 673 2.97 16.17 -18.10
N GLU A 674 3.82 16.12 -19.14
CA GLU A 674 3.71 15.16 -20.25
C GLU A 674 3.89 13.69 -19.83
N HIS A 675 4.61 13.42 -18.73
CA HIS A 675 4.95 12.08 -18.29
C HIS A 675 4.25 11.67 -16.98
N VAL A 676 3.47 12.58 -16.37
CA VAL A 676 2.82 12.36 -15.05
C VAL A 676 1.95 11.10 -15.07
N ASP A 677 1.05 10.99 -16.06
CA ASP A 677 0.13 9.84 -16.16
C ASP A 677 0.91 8.52 -16.29
N MET A 678 1.81 8.45 -17.25
CA MET A 678 2.60 7.26 -17.56
C MET A 678 3.45 6.80 -16.35
N LEU A 679 4.21 7.72 -15.74
CA LEU A 679 5.11 7.37 -14.64
C LEU A 679 4.36 6.99 -13.36
N ILE A 680 3.27 7.68 -13.02
CA ILE A 680 2.42 7.31 -11.89
C ILE A 680 1.80 5.92 -12.14
N PHE A 681 1.29 5.68 -13.33
CA PHE A 681 0.71 4.39 -13.71
C PHE A 681 1.72 3.25 -13.57
N VAL A 682 2.90 3.40 -14.17
CA VAL A 682 3.93 2.33 -14.16
C VAL A 682 4.46 2.09 -12.74
N ASN A 683 4.67 3.16 -11.96
CA ASN A 683 5.14 3.07 -10.58
C ASN A 683 4.13 2.33 -9.68
N ARG A 684 2.85 2.70 -9.76
CA ARG A 684 1.82 2.19 -8.84
C ARG A 684 1.27 0.81 -9.25
N ASN A 685 1.47 0.40 -10.49
CA ASN A 685 1.06 -0.90 -11.02
C ASN A 685 2.28 -1.86 -11.19
N ALA A 686 3.39 -1.55 -10.54
CA ALA A 686 4.64 -2.32 -10.61
C ALA A 686 4.53 -3.70 -9.93
#